data_b11eb4a577a6d18fc2559cad2cbce546
#
_entry.id   b11eb4a577a6d18fc2559cad2cbce546
#
_cell.length_a   1.000
_cell.length_b   1.000
_cell.length_c   1.000
_cell.angle_alpha   90.00
_cell.angle_beta   90.00
_cell.angle_gamma   90.00
#
_symmetry.space_group_name_H-M   'P 1'
#
loop_
_entity.id
_entity.type
_entity.pdbx_description
1 polymer ?
#
loop_
_entity_poly.entity_id
_entity_poly.type
_entity_poly.pdbx_seq_one_letter_code
_entity_poly.pdbx_strand_id
1 'polypeptide(L)'
;MDHSPPASLYPAMALLHYMHAPTVGFFFLGSTAFSLCILQKPIPVSHKRRRGIVAIAALILISYVTEVLYYFSRSMADVQYTPPEPAAIRCLGSILVWGPLFYALWTSKLLRWHPYFGAFVLQFAFETTTCLMGAASLPKERRSSNSPFVIGCIRAALSLILLVDSFVITVTKHVEKSSDEESQSLLPKPANGAAAQNGSAGYGTIPQTTPDDEEETPAVDKDKELKEQQAKRLEEEGGWFGYLKSFSVFLPYLFPRDDWKVMGALGVRLLHMLAERALNLLTPRQLGIITNKLSHNTGVMPWKDVGLWVMFQWIGSYAGLGFIDGIASMVISNSAYRRITLLAYEHVLSLSMDFHTSKDSGEVLKAVEQASSLNSLVEMVLFDISPILLDLVVAMWYVTHLFDAYMAFIILFMGFAYTCIGWYFTTLSQPKRRDYVEKQRTESSTVNETVHNWQTVAYFNRLIYEHERYGANIMNTIQAQYAYYFRSMGGHAAQDMLTTFGFAACCVFGMTQIVAGRKQVGDLVTLIMYWHTMTSPLYVLSYSYRHISSSLIDAERLLQMLKTKPSVADKEGARDLVVDAGVVEFTDVEFAYDERKPIIRGVDLKAEGGQTIAFVGETGGGKSTMLKLLFRFYDVTGGSIMIDGQDLRSVTQSSLREALGLVPQDPVLFNQTIRQNVRYARLNATDTEIEDACRAAAIHDDIVGFPDGYNSKVGERGVRLSGGQLQRIAIARVLLKNPKIVLLDEATSAIDSGIEALIQEAFRKLSKGRTTFVIAHRLSTIVDADQIIVIEKGAILERGTHHELLEKNGKYNELWSKQTAGHLSNVGSKVPSKANSTDGEVDASTPLIDITPAAEDQATSTGRSDGTDVDNVERRK
;
A
#
# COMPACT_ATOMS: atom_id res chain seq x y z
N MET A 1 -43.61 -3.08 -54.04
CA MET A 1 -43.23 -4.46 -54.37
C MET A 1 -42.06 -4.82 -53.52
N ASP A 2 -42.37 -5.57 -52.45
CA ASP A 2 -41.37 -6.07 -51.51
C ASP A 2 -40.51 -7.17 -52.15
N HIS A 3 -39.26 -6.87 -52.35
CA HIS A 3 -38.26 -7.88 -52.73
C HIS A 3 -37.44 -8.29 -51.47
N SER A 4 -38.10 -9.11 -50.64
CA SER A 4 -37.38 -9.93 -49.70
C SER A 4 -36.44 -10.90 -50.42
N PRO A 5 -35.24 -11.19 -49.94
CA PRO A 5 -34.37 -12.23 -50.49
C PRO A 5 -35.09 -13.59 -50.53
N PRO A 6 -34.67 -14.49 -51.37
CA PRO A 6 -35.29 -15.80 -51.47
C PRO A 6 -35.37 -16.43 -50.06
N ALA A 7 -36.57 -16.96 -49.73
CA ALA A 7 -36.93 -17.41 -48.37
C ALA A 7 -35.91 -18.41 -47.74
N SER A 8 -35.09 -19.07 -48.54
CA SER A 8 -34.04 -19.99 -48.09
C SER A 8 -32.74 -19.30 -47.63
N LEU A 9 -32.41 -18.08 -48.08
CA LEU A 9 -31.18 -17.36 -47.72
C LEU A 9 -31.36 -16.34 -46.57
N TYR A 10 -32.58 -15.92 -46.31
CA TYR A 10 -32.89 -14.91 -45.30
C TYR A 10 -32.43 -15.31 -43.86
N PRO A 11 -32.70 -16.53 -43.37
CA PRO A 11 -32.30 -16.91 -41.99
C PRO A 11 -30.77 -17.00 -41.88
N ALA A 12 -30.05 -17.46 -42.90
CA ALA A 12 -28.59 -17.54 -42.87
C ALA A 12 -27.93 -16.13 -42.88
N MET A 13 -28.47 -15.19 -43.65
CA MET A 13 -28.00 -13.81 -43.72
C MET A 13 -28.32 -13.07 -42.43
N ALA A 14 -29.49 -13.30 -41.81
CA ALA A 14 -29.83 -12.74 -40.52
C ALA A 14 -28.89 -13.24 -39.43
N LEU A 15 -28.61 -14.55 -39.38
CA LEU A 15 -27.69 -15.14 -38.42
C LEU A 15 -26.27 -14.55 -38.60
N LEU A 16 -25.78 -14.39 -39.81
CA LEU A 16 -24.48 -13.80 -40.10
C LEU A 16 -24.38 -12.35 -39.57
N HIS A 17 -25.47 -11.57 -39.78
CA HIS A 17 -25.55 -10.20 -39.27
C HIS A 17 -25.54 -10.12 -37.73
N TYR A 18 -26.27 -11.01 -37.05
CA TYR A 18 -26.30 -11.06 -35.58
C TYR A 18 -24.96 -11.50 -35.00
N MET A 19 -24.26 -12.44 -35.62
CA MET A 19 -23.02 -13.01 -35.11
C MET A 19 -21.78 -12.13 -35.41
N HIS A 20 -21.83 -11.23 -36.40
CA HIS A 20 -20.67 -10.47 -36.85
C HIS A 20 -20.02 -9.65 -35.74
N ALA A 21 -20.71 -8.64 -35.20
CA ALA A 21 -20.19 -7.75 -34.20
C ALA A 21 -19.81 -8.47 -32.90
N PRO A 22 -20.65 -9.37 -32.32
CA PRO A 22 -20.24 -10.11 -31.14
C PRO A 22 -18.97 -10.93 -31.34
N THR A 23 -18.83 -11.65 -32.44
CA THR A 23 -17.68 -12.52 -32.69
C THR A 23 -16.38 -11.71 -32.77
N VAL A 24 -16.37 -10.59 -33.51
CA VAL A 24 -15.21 -9.70 -33.61
C VAL A 24 -14.89 -9.06 -32.27
N GLY A 25 -15.91 -8.61 -31.54
CA GLY A 25 -15.80 -7.95 -30.24
C GLY A 25 -15.26 -8.89 -29.15
N PHE A 26 -15.86 -10.07 -29.01
CA PHE A 26 -15.41 -11.07 -28.04
C PHE A 26 -13.99 -11.56 -28.32
N PHE A 27 -13.66 -11.77 -29.60
CA PHE A 27 -12.30 -12.14 -29.97
C PHE A 27 -11.31 -11.02 -29.60
N PHE A 28 -11.60 -9.77 -29.95
CA PHE A 28 -10.72 -8.64 -29.66
C PHE A 28 -10.52 -8.45 -28.17
N LEU A 29 -11.60 -8.43 -27.38
CA LEU A 29 -11.54 -8.26 -25.92
C LEU A 29 -10.86 -9.45 -25.24
N GLY A 30 -11.23 -10.68 -25.60
CA GLY A 30 -10.65 -11.89 -25.02
C GLY A 30 -9.17 -12.04 -25.36
N SER A 31 -8.78 -11.78 -26.61
CA SER A 31 -7.39 -11.83 -27.04
C SER A 31 -6.56 -10.69 -26.43
N THR A 32 -7.16 -9.51 -26.21
CA THR A 32 -6.51 -8.40 -25.51
C THR A 32 -6.29 -8.75 -24.05
N ALA A 33 -7.32 -9.26 -23.35
CA ALA A 33 -7.21 -9.71 -21.97
C ALA A 33 -6.15 -10.82 -21.81
N PHE A 34 -6.16 -11.81 -22.69
CA PHE A 34 -5.17 -12.90 -22.71
C PHE A 34 -3.74 -12.38 -22.95
N SER A 35 -3.57 -11.46 -23.88
CA SER A 35 -2.27 -10.84 -24.18
C SER A 35 -1.76 -9.95 -23.03
N LEU A 36 -2.66 -9.37 -22.23
CA LEU A 36 -2.33 -8.65 -21.00
C LEU A 36 -1.91 -9.62 -19.90
N CYS A 37 -2.61 -10.75 -19.76
CA CYS A 37 -2.30 -11.77 -18.74
C CYS A 37 -0.93 -12.45 -18.95
N ILE A 38 -0.50 -12.65 -20.23
CA ILE A 38 0.77 -13.33 -20.57
C ILE A 38 1.94 -12.34 -20.71
N LEU A 39 1.73 -11.04 -20.49
CA LEU A 39 2.78 -10.02 -20.62
C LEU A 39 3.55 -10.06 -21.96
N GLN A 40 2.85 -10.28 -23.06
CA GLN A 40 3.47 -10.24 -24.38
C GLN A 40 4.15 -8.90 -24.64
N LYS A 41 5.41 -8.93 -25.09
CA LYS A 41 6.15 -7.72 -25.42
C LYS A 41 5.45 -6.97 -26.56
N PRO A 42 5.22 -5.66 -26.38
CA PRO A 42 4.61 -4.84 -27.43
C PRO A 42 5.53 -4.69 -28.64
N ILE A 43 4.96 -4.58 -29.82
CA ILE A 43 5.70 -4.43 -31.07
C ILE A 43 5.79 -2.95 -31.44
N PRO A 44 6.98 -2.40 -31.67
CA PRO A 44 7.12 -1.07 -32.24
C PRO A 44 6.67 -1.07 -33.71
N VAL A 45 5.59 -0.35 -34.03
CA VAL A 45 5.11 -0.14 -35.37
C VAL A 45 5.56 1.23 -35.88
N SER A 46 6.12 1.31 -37.09
CA SER A 46 6.57 2.61 -37.63
C SER A 46 5.44 3.62 -37.74
N HIS A 47 5.73 4.89 -37.43
CA HIS A 47 4.74 5.97 -37.39
C HIS A 47 3.95 6.14 -38.69
N LYS A 48 4.57 5.92 -39.87
CA LYS A 48 3.89 6.04 -41.16
C LYS A 48 2.86 4.93 -41.37
N ARG A 49 3.22 3.67 -41.08
CA ARG A 49 2.30 2.52 -41.23
C ARG A 49 1.15 2.59 -40.24
N ARG A 50 1.45 2.98 -38.98
CA ARG A 50 0.41 3.17 -37.96
C ARG A 50 -0.65 4.20 -38.41
N ARG A 51 -0.22 5.35 -38.99
CA ARG A 51 -1.17 6.35 -39.51
C ARG A 51 -2.03 5.79 -40.64
N GLY A 52 -1.46 4.94 -41.50
CA GLY A 52 -2.21 4.26 -42.56
C GLY A 52 -3.30 3.34 -42.03
N ILE A 53 -2.95 2.47 -41.09
CA ILE A 53 -3.89 1.53 -40.44
C ILE A 53 -4.99 2.29 -39.68
N VAL A 54 -4.63 3.33 -38.92
CA VAL A 54 -5.60 4.19 -38.22
C VAL A 54 -6.55 4.88 -39.20
N ALA A 55 -6.06 5.39 -40.32
CA ALA A 55 -6.89 6.01 -41.36
C ALA A 55 -7.88 5.00 -41.97
N ILE A 56 -7.43 3.78 -42.29
CA ILE A 56 -8.31 2.72 -42.87
C ILE A 56 -9.36 2.30 -41.82
N ALA A 57 -8.96 2.13 -40.56
CA ALA A 57 -9.89 1.82 -39.46
C ALA A 57 -10.94 2.91 -39.27
N ALA A 58 -10.55 4.19 -39.36
CA ALA A 58 -11.48 5.31 -39.36
C ALA A 58 -12.48 5.27 -40.55
N LEU A 59 -12.01 4.95 -41.73
CA LEU A 59 -12.86 4.82 -42.91
C LEU A 59 -13.86 3.67 -42.78
N ILE A 60 -13.45 2.53 -42.20
CA ILE A 60 -14.36 1.43 -41.90
C ILE A 60 -15.42 1.87 -40.87
N LEU A 61 -15.04 2.55 -39.82
CA LEU A 61 -15.97 3.09 -38.82
C LEU A 61 -16.95 4.08 -39.44
N ILE A 62 -16.46 5.02 -40.22
CA ILE A 62 -17.29 6.00 -40.98
C ILE A 62 -18.26 5.29 -41.90
N SER A 63 -17.86 4.19 -42.58
CA SER A 63 -18.74 3.43 -43.48
C SER A 63 -19.94 2.83 -42.75
N TYR A 64 -19.76 2.37 -41.52
CA TYR A 64 -20.87 1.88 -40.68
C TYR A 64 -21.79 3.02 -40.25
N VAL A 65 -21.24 4.15 -39.84
CA VAL A 65 -22.02 5.35 -39.50
C VAL A 65 -22.83 5.83 -40.70
N THR A 66 -22.24 5.83 -41.90
CA THR A 66 -22.92 6.22 -43.16
C THR A 66 -24.08 5.29 -43.48
N GLU A 67 -23.93 3.98 -43.26
CA GLU A 67 -25.00 2.99 -43.49
C GLU A 67 -26.15 3.19 -42.49
N VAL A 68 -25.85 3.50 -41.18
CA VAL A 68 -26.86 3.85 -40.20
C VAL A 68 -27.59 5.12 -40.58
N LEU A 69 -26.88 6.15 -40.99
CA LEU A 69 -27.49 7.42 -41.44
C LEU A 69 -28.36 7.24 -42.64
N TYR A 70 -27.99 6.36 -43.57
CA TYR A 70 -28.83 5.99 -44.73
C TYR A 70 -30.15 5.34 -44.27
N TYR A 71 -30.10 4.36 -43.38
CA TYR A 71 -31.32 3.73 -42.85
C TYR A 71 -32.19 4.75 -42.10
N PHE A 72 -31.59 5.61 -41.30
CA PHE A 72 -32.30 6.66 -40.56
C PHE A 72 -32.97 7.68 -41.50
N SER A 73 -32.24 8.18 -42.52
CA SER A 73 -32.78 9.16 -43.44
C SER A 73 -33.94 8.59 -44.27
N ARG A 74 -33.84 7.32 -44.64
CA ARG A 74 -34.91 6.63 -45.38
C ARG A 74 -36.15 6.36 -44.53
N SER A 75 -35.94 6.02 -43.27
CA SER A 75 -37.06 5.85 -42.33
C SER A 75 -37.77 7.19 -42.00
N MET A 76 -37.03 8.29 -42.04
CA MET A 76 -37.61 9.63 -41.92
C MET A 76 -38.41 10.05 -43.17
N ALA A 77 -37.95 9.67 -44.34
CA ALA A 77 -38.61 10.01 -45.62
C ALA A 77 -39.82 9.16 -45.90
N ASP A 78 -39.88 7.93 -45.47
CA ASP A 78 -40.96 6.96 -45.65
C ASP A 78 -41.36 6.31 -44.32
N VAL A 79 -42.48 6.76 -43.76
CA VAL A 79 -43.04 6.30 -42.47
C VAL A 79 -43.35 4.80 -42.47
N GLN A 80 -43.57 4.18 -43.61
CA GLN A 80 -43.80 2.73 -43.74
C GLN A 80 -42.52 1.90 -43.85
N TYR A 81 -41.38 2.54 -44.08
CA TYR A 81 -40.09 1.86 -44.21
C TYR A 81 -39.51 1.54 -42.82
N THR A 82 -39.41 0.28 -42.52
CA THR A 82 -38.65 -0.21 -41.33
C THR A 82 -37.34 -0.81 -41.83
N PRO A 83 -36.19 -0.33 -41.25
CA PRO A 83 -34.89 -0.92 -41.60
C PRO A 83 -34.89 -2.41 -41.25
N PRO A 84 -34.22 -3.28 -42.04
CA PRO A 84 -34.07 -4.67 -41.66
C PRO A 84 -33.34 -4.80 -40.33
N GLU A 85 -33.97 -5.35 -39.32
CA GLU A 85 -33.44 -5.47 -37.95
C GLU A 85 -32.03 -6.08 -37.91
N PRO A 86 -31.73 -7.22 -38.60
CA PRO A 86 -30.40 -7.79 -38.55
C PRO A 86 -29.32 -6.87 -39.14
N ALA A 87 -29.61 -6.10 -40.19
CA ALA A 87 -28.67 -5.17 -40.77
C ALA A 87 -28.38 -3.97 -39.86
N ALA A 88 -29.41 -3.42 -39.24
CA ALA A 88 -29.27 -2.33 -38.27
C ALA A 88 -28.45 -2.77 -37.05
N ILE A 89 -28.72 -3.93 -36.49
CA ILE A 89 -27.96 -4.51 -35.36
C ILE A 89 -26.50 -4.75 -35.74
N ARG A 90 -26.25 -5.28 -36.95
CA ARG A 90 -24.89 -5.43 -37.43
C ARG A 90 -24.14 -4.10 -37.49
N CYS A 91 -24.72 -3.07 -38.08
CA CYS A 91 -24.06 -1.75 -38.21
C CYS A 91 -23.77 -1.11 -36.86
N LEU A 92 -24.77 -1.07 -36.00
CA LEU A 92 -24.67 -0.49 -34.67
C LEU A 92 -23.68 -1.29 -33.79
N GLY A 93 -23.74 -2.63 -33.82
CA GLY A 93 -22.80 -3.49 -33.12
C GLY A 93 -21.36 -3.33 -33.62
N SER A 94 -21.17 -3.19 -34.94
CA SER A 94 -19.86 -2.96 -35.52
C SER A 94 -19.29 -1.58 -35.12
N ILE A 95 -20.09 -0.53 -35.05
CA ILE A 95 -19.67 0.77 -34.54
C ILE A 95 -19.14 0.62 -33.10
N LEU A 96 -19.84 -0.19 -32.29
CA LEU A 96 -19.50 -0.46 -30.90
C LEU A 96 -18.18 -1.23 -30.75
N VAL A 97 -17.84 -2.08 -31.68
CA VAL A 97 -16.58 -2.85 -31.69
C VAL A 97 -15.43 -2.03 -32.30
N TRP A 98 -15.71 -1.34 -33.41
CA TRP A 98 -14.69 -0.58 -34.14
C TRP A 98 -14.30 0.74 -33.48
N GLY A 99 -15.20 1.35 -32.69
CA GLY A 99 -14.91 2.56 -31.91
C GLY A 99 -13.72 2.38 -30.95
N PRO A 100 -13.78 1.41 -30.02
CA PRO A 100 -12.69 1.07 -29.12
C PRO A 100 -11.42 0.63 -29.81
N LEU A 101 -11.56 -0.22 -30.84
CA LEU A 101 -10.44 -0.72 -31.60
C LEU A 101 -9.69 0.43 -32.30
N PHE A 102 -10.41 1.36 -32.91
CA PHE A 102 -9.87 2.58 -33.47
C PHE A 102 -9.19 3.46 -32.41
N TYR A 103 -9.87 3.71 -31.28
CA TYR A 103 -9.35 4.52 -30.20
C TYR A 103 -8.06 3.91 -29.61
N ALA A 104 -8.04 2.61 -29.38
CA ALA A 104 -6.86 1.91 -28.89
C ALA A 104 -5.69 1.97 -29.89
N LEU A 105 -5.96 1.82 -31.20
CA LEU A 105 -4.97 2.01 -32.27
C LEU A 105 -4.42 3.44 -32.31
N TRP A 106 -5.27 4.43 -32.04
CA TRP A 106 -4.86 5.85 -32.09
C TRP A 106 -4.03 6.26 -30.86
N THR A 107 -4.42 5.84 -29.66
CA THR A 107 -3.81 6.31 -28.41
C THR A 107 -2.58 5.52 -27.98
N SER A 108 -2.54 4.20 -28.21
CA SER A 108 -1.47 3.34 -27.71
C SER A 108 -0.15 3.55 -28.46
N LYS A 109 0.90 3.99 -27.76
CA LYS A 109 2.26 4.10 -28.33
C LYS A 109 2.91 2.74 -28.61
N LEU A 110 2.56 1.74 -27.82
CA LEU A 110 3.08 0.37 -27.86
C LEU A 110 1.92 -0.60 -28.05
N LEU A 111 1.84 -1.23 -29.23
CA LEU A 111 0.73 -2.09 -29.62
C LEU A 111 1.05 -3.56 -29.42
N ARG A 112 0.17 -4.29 -28.75
CA ARG A 112 0.14 -5.76 -28.75
C ARG A 112 -0.65 -6.19 -29.98
N TRP A 113 0.04 -6.71 -30.98
CA TRP A 113 -0.48 -6.80 -32.34
C TRP A 113 -1.49 -7.93 -32.58
N HIS A 114 -1.36 -9.07 -31.87
CA HIS A 114 -2.22 -10.24 -32.09
C HIS A 114 -3.73 -10.00 -31.99
N PRO A 115 -4.26 -9.25 -31.02
CA PRO A 115 -5.70 -8.96 -30.92
C PRO A 115 -6.23 -8.23 -32.15
N TYR A 116 -5.44 -7.29 -32.68
CA TYR A 116 -5.81 -6.50 -33.87
C TYR A 116 -5.81 -7.35 -35.11
N PHE A 117 -4.76 -8.14 -35.33
CA PHE A 117 -4.65 -9.00 -36.50
C PHE A 117 -5.82 -9.99 -36.62
N GLY A 118 -6.12 -10.70 -35.52
CA GLY A 118 -7.24 -11.63 -35.49
C GLY A 118 -8.61 -10.96 -35.68
N ALA A 119 -8.83 -9.78 -35.09
CA ALA A 119 -10.04 -9.00 -35.33
C ALA A 119 -10.18 -8.59 -36.82
N PHE A 120 -9.09 -8.22 -37.49
CA PHE A 120 -9.10 -7.84 -38.89
C PHE A 120 -9.40 -9.04 -39.79
N VAL A 121 -8.86 -10.22 -39.46
CA VAL A 121 -9.18 -11.49 -40.20
C VAL A 121 -10.65 -11.79 -40.09
N LEU A 122 -11.24 -11.75 -38.88
CA LEU A 122 -12.67 -12.01 -38.67
C LEU A 122 -13.53 -10.99 -39.41
N GLN A 123 -13.20 -9.72 -39.32
CA GLN A 123 -13.90 -8.64 -40.01
C GLN A 123 -13.93 -8.86 -41.52
N PHE A 124 -12.81 -9.16 -42.11
CA PHE A 124 -12.73 -9.44 -43.56
C PHE A 124 -13.58 -10.66 -43.94
N ALA A 125 -13.51 -11.74 -43.19
CA ALA A 125 -14.29 -12.96 -43.43
C ALA A 125 -15.81 -12.67 -43.39
N PHE A 126 -16.29 -11.97 -42.38
CA PHE A 126 -17.71 -11.63 -42.22
C PHE A 126 -18.19 -10.68 -43.35
N GLU A 127 -17.44 -9.59 -43.63
CA GLU A 127 -17.84 -8.62 -44.63
C GLU A 127 -17.85 -9.25 -46.03
N THR A 128 -16.84 -10.07 -46.37
CA THR A 128 -16.76 -10.75 -47.67
C THR A 128 -17.93 -11.73 -47.83
N THR A 129 -18.24 -12.49 -46.76
CA THR A 129 -19.37 -13.43 -46.79
C THR A 129 -20.71 -12.69 -46.97
N THR A 130 -20.88 -11.58 -46.25
CA THR A 130 -22.08 -10.72 -46.37
C THR A 130 -22.21 -10.14 -47.77
N CYS A 131 -21.13 -9.68 -48.40
CA CYS A 131 -21.13 -9.18 -49.75
C CYS A 131 -21.45 -10.28 -50.78
N LEU A 132 -20.90 -11.49 -50.64
CA LEU A 132 -21.16 -12.62 -51.52
C LEU A 132 -22.64 -13.05 -51.42
N MET A 133 -23.19 -13.14 -50.20
CA MET A 133 -24.62 -13.47 -50.01
C MET A 133 -25.52 -12.34 -50.52
N GLY A 134 -25.15 -11.08 -50.33
CA GLY A 134 -25.84 -9.93 -50.89
C GLY A 134 -25.82 -9.92 -52.41
N ALA A 135 -24.69 -10.30 -53.06
CA ALA A 135 -24.56 -10.43 -54.50
C ALA A 135 -25.42 -11.57 -55.02
N ALA A 136 -25.55 -12.67 -54.27
CA ALA A 136 -26.38 -13.80 -54.70
C ALA A 136 -27.92 -13.50 -54.59
N SER A 137 -28.29 -12.63 -53.64
CA SER A 137 -29.70 -12.27 -53.35
C SER A 137 -30.24 -11.14 -54.26
N LEU A 138 -29.35 -10.27 -54.81
CA LEU A 138 -29.75 -9.10 -55.59
C LEU A 138 -29.62 -9.35 -57.14
N PRO A 139 -30.61 -8.95 -57.96
CA PRO A 139 -30.49 -8.95 -59.43
C PRO A 139 -29.33 -8.09 -59.90
N LYS A 140 -28.59 -8.50 -60.94
CA LYS A 140 -27.39 -7.82 -61.47
C LYS A 140 -27.63 -6.33 -61.74
N GLU A 141 -28.78 -5.97 -62.26
CA GLU A 141 -29.16 -4.62 -62.67
C GLU A 141 -29.36 -3.65 -61.47
N ARG A 142 -29.67 -4.18 -60.26
CA ARG A 142 -29.97 -3.38 -59.08
C ARG A 142 -28.81 -3.32 -58.06
N ARG A 143 -27.72 -4.05 -58.31
CA ARG A 143 -26.57 -4.07 -57.37
C ARG A 143 -25.92 -2.71 -57.22
N SER A 144 -25.76 -1.96 -58.31
CA SER A 144 -25.14 -0.62 -58.29
C SER A 144 -26.03 0.48 -57.69
N SER A 145 -27.38 0.29 -57.74
CA SER A 145 -28.32 1.25 -57.19
C SER A 145 -28.68 0.98 -55.71
N ASN A 146 -28.23 -0.12 -55.13
CA ASN A 146 -28.49 -0.46 -53.74
C ASN A 146 -27.35 0.09 -52.82
N SER A 147 -27.56 1.26 -52.23
CA SER A 147 -26.56 1.96 -51.43
C SER A 147 -25.97 1.12 -50.31
N PRO A 148 -26.72 0.34 -49.50
CA PRO A 148 -26.16 -0.52 -48.46
C PRO A 148 -25.22 -1.61 -49.02
N PHE A 149 -25.54 -2.19 -50.16
CA PHE A 149 -24.71 -3.20 -50.82
C PHE A 149 -23.37 -2.58 -51.30
N VAL A 150 -23.40 -1.40 -51.90
CA VAL A 150 -22.21 -0.68 -52.36
C VAL A 150 -21.30 -0.29 -51.19
N ILE A 151 -21.87 0.22 -50.10
CA ILE A 151 -21.13 0.52 -48.87
C ILE A 151 -20.49 -0.73 -48.28
N GLY A 152 -21.18 -1.87 -48.27
CA GLY A 152 -20.64 -3.16 -47.86
C GLY A 152 -19.46 -3.63 -48.69
N CYS A 153 -19.54 -3.48 -50.03
CA CYS A 153 -18.42 -3.81 -50.90
C CYS A 153 -17.18 -2.93 -50.69
N ILE A 154 -17.38 -1.64 -50.50
CA ILE A 154 -16.29 -0.71 -50.15
C ILE A 154 -15.65 -1.12 -48.83
N ARG A 155 -16.45 -1.47 -47.83
CA ARG A 155 -15.98 -1.90 -46.49
C ARG A 155 -15.20 -3.22 -46.58
N ALA A 156 -15.65 -4.18 -47.37
CA ALA A 156 -14.92 -5.42 -47.61
C ALA A 156 -13.56 -5.18 -48.27
N ALA A 157 -13.48 -4.26 -49.26
CA ALA A 157 -12.22 -3.84 -49.87
C ALA A 157 -11.27 -3.15 -48.85
N LEU A 158 -11.78 -2.26 -48.02
CA LEU A 158 -11.01 -1.61 -46.96
C LEU A 158 -10.50 -2.64 -45.92
N SER A 159 -11.32 -3.62 -45.57
CA SER A 159 -10.94 -4.71 -44.68
C SER A 159 -9.84 -5.60 -45.24
N LEU A 160 -9.83 -5.83 -46.56
CA LEU A 160 -8.77 -6.55 -47.27
C LEU A 160 -7.45 -5.79 -47.21
N ILE A 161 -7.49 -4.47 -47.48
CA ILE A 161 -6.28 -3.62 -47.41
C ILE A 161 -5.72 -3.62 -46.00
N LEU A 162 -6.58 -3.50 -45.00
CA LEU A 162 -6.20 -3.53 -43.58
C LEU A 162 -5.57 -4.88 -43.20
N LEU A 163 -6.11 -5.99 -43.71
CA LEU A 163 -5.60 -7.33 -43.49
C LEU A 163 -4.21 -7.52 -44.09
N VAL A 164 -4.02 -7.07 -45.35
CA VAL A 164 -2.73 -7.17 -46.07
C VAL A 164 -1.66 -6.34 -45.36
N ASP A 165 -1.96 -5.08 -44.98
CA ASP A 165 -1.04 -4.21 -44.26
C ASP A 165 -0.63 -4.81 -42.92
N SER A 166 -1.58 -5.40 -42.24
CA SER A 166 -1.43 -6.10 -40.98
C SER A 166 -0.58 -7.38 -41.10
N PHE A 167 -0.79 -8.16 -42.16
CA PHE A 167 -0.01 -9.36 -42.44
C PHE A 167 1.48 -9.03 -42.71
N VAL A 168 1.76 -7.96 -43.46
CA VAL A 168 3.13 -7.49 -43.72
C VAL A 168 3.86 -7.15 -42.40
N ILE A 169 3.19 -6.53 -41.42
CA ILE A 169 3.79 -6.25 -40.11
C ILE A 169 4.14 -7.54 -39.37
N THR A 170 3.30 -8.55 -39.47
CA THR A 170 3.49 -9.83 -38.79
C THR A 170 4.68 -10.60 -39.41
N VAL A 171 4.82 -10.59 -40.74
CA VAL A 171 5.87 -11.29 -41.46
C VAL A 171 7.24 -10.60 -41.34
N THR A 172 7.30 -9.26 -41.48
CA THR A 172 8.56 -8.51 -41.32
C THR A 172 9.19 -8.70 -39.95
N LYS A 173 8.40 -8.89 -38.91
CA LYS A 173 8.89 -9.19 -37.54
C LYS A 173 9.58 -10.57 -37.44
N HIS A 174 9.10 -11.58 -38.12
CA HIS A 174 9.73 -12.91 -38.13
C HIS A 174 11.11 -12.88 -38.79
N VAL A 175 11.29 -12.04 -39.80
CA VAL A 175 12.57 -11.88 -40.49
C VAL A 175 13.59 -11.12 -39.66
N GLU A 176 13.20 -10.02 -38.98
CA GLU A 176 14.11 -9.27 -38.08
C GLU A 176 14.54 -10.12 -36.87
N LYS A 177 13.63 -10.91 -36.31
CA LYS A 177 13.97 -11.75 -35.14
C LYS A 177 14.94 -12.88 -35.47
N SER A 178 14.86 -13.47 -36.68
CA SER A 178 15.82 -14.49 -37.12
C SER A 178 17.20 -13.90 -37.44
N SER A 179 17.29 -12.66 -37.93
CA SER A 179 18.56 -11.99 -38.18
C SER A 179 19.28 -11.52 -36.92
N ASP A 180 18.51 -11.14 -35.88
CA ASP A 180 19.07 -10.74 -34.57
C ASP A 180 19.57 -11.94 -33.76
N GLU A 181 18.91 -13.10 -33.86
CA GLU A 181 19.35 -14.33 -33.21
C GLU A 181 20.63 -14.91 -33.88
N GLU A 182 20.79 -14.74 -35.18
CA GLU A 182 22.04 -15.10 -35.91
C GLU A 182 23.21 -14.13 -35.65
N SER A 183 22.92 -12.84 -35.38
CA SER A 183 23.97 -11.84 -35.12
C SER A 183 24.45 -11.79 -33.66
N GLN A 184 23.70 -12.31 -32.71
CA GLN A 184 24.09 -12.34 -31.28
C GLN A 184 25.04 -13.51 -30.92
N SER A 185 25.29 -14.47 -31.82
CA SER A 185 26.13 -15.63 -31.53
C SER A 185 27.63 -15.42 -31.75
N LEU A 186 28.09 -14.27 -32.23
CA LEU A 186 29.48 -14.10 -32.72
C LEU A 186 30.32 -12.94 -32.16
N LEU A 187 29.90 -12.27 -31.04
CA LEU A 187 30.76 -11.25 -30.43
C LEU A 187 30.89 -11.44 -28.92
N PRO A 188 32.13 -11.60 -28.39
CA PRO A 188 32.34 -11.60 -26.93
C PRO A 188 32.22 -10.20 -26.33
N LYS A 189 31.59 -10.11 -25.18
CA LYS A 189 31.45 -8.86 -24.42
C LYS A 189 32.81 -8.29 -24.04
N PRO A 190 33.07 -6.99 -24.24
CA PRO A 190 34.30 -6.36 -23.75
C PRO A 190 34.23 -6.19 -22.22
N ALA A 191 35.32 -6.57 -21.56
CA ALA A 191 35.53 -6.37 -20.13
C ALA A 191 35.74 -4.86 -19.85
N ASN A 192 35.06 -4.34 -18.86
CA ASN A 192 35.24 -2.96 -18.37
C ASN A 192 36.63 -2.81 -17.71
N GLY A 193 37.50 -2.09 -18.38
CA GLY A 193 38.79 -1.63 -17.83
C GLY A 193 38.62 -0.33 -17.05
N ALA A 194 39.20 -0.31 -15.87
CA ALA A 194 39.32 0.86 -15.02
C ALA A 194 40.21 1.92 -15.66
N ALA A 195 39.77 3.18 -15.68
CA ALA A 195 40.60 4.34 -15.97
C ALA A 195 40.75 5.19 -14.71
N ALA A 196 42.03 5.38 -14.34
CA ALA A 196 42.47 6.24 -13.27
C ALA A 196 42.24 7.72 -13.60
N GLN A 197 41.83 8.50 -12.60
CA GLN A 197 41.86 9.96 -12.68
C GLN A 197 42.82 10.55 -11.62
N ASN A 198 43.74 11.36 -12.12
CA ASN A 198 44.57 12.22 -11.34
C ASN A 198 43.86 13.51 -10.92
N GLY A 199 44.15 13.95 -9.72
CA GLY A 199 43.57 15.13 -9.13
C GLY A 199 44.16 16.46 -9.62
N SER A 200 43.39 17.51 -9.40
CA SER A 200 43.89 18.88 -9.22
C SER A 200 42.83 19.66 -8.41
N ALA A 201 43.32 20.24 -7.32
CA ALA A 201 42.53 21.13 -6.46
C ALA A 201 42.40 22.53 -7.10
N GLY A 202 41.20 23.09 -7.05
CA GLY A 202 40.91 24.48 -7.40
C GLY A 202 39.76 25.02 -6.56
N TYR A 203 40.01 26.07 -5.81
CA TYR A 203 39.08 26.81 -4.97
C TYR A 203 38.03 27.59 -5.79
N GLY A 204 36.77 27.49 -5.37
CA GLY A 204 35.80 28.56 -5.27
C GLY A 204 35.17 29.07 -6.54
N THR A 205 33.94 28.65 -6.75
CA THR A 205 32.85 29.52 -7.24
C THR A 205 31.53 28.84 -6.92
N ILE A 206 30.59 29.55 -6.30
CA ILE A 206 29.21 29.13 -6.01
C ILE A 206 28.48 29.12 -7.34
N PRO A 207 27.91 27.98 -7.79
CA PRO A 207 27.00 27.98 -8.93
C PRO A 207 25.62 28.52 -8.51
N GLN A 208 25.13 29.49 -9.23
CA GLN A 208 23.72 29.84 -9.20
C GLN A 208 22.91 28.62 -9.70
N THR A 209 22.08 28.05 -8.81
CA THR A 209 21.11 27.02 -9.16
C THR A 209 20.01 27.61 -10.00
N THR A 210 19.82 27.07 -11.17
CA THR A 210 18.60 27.22 -11.99
C THR A 210 17.45 26.43 -11.33
N PRO A 211 16.18 26.87 -11.44
CA PRO A 211 15.06 26.32 -10.66
C PRO A 211 14.45 25.03 -11.20
N ASP A 212 15.22 24.07 -11.71
CA ASP A 212 14.68 22.84 -12.31
C ASP A 212 15.17 21.53 -11.67
N ASP A 213 15.97 21.58 -10.60
CA ASP A 213 16.33 20.39 -9.83
C ASP A 213 15.47 20.32 -8.55
N GLU A 214 14.22 19.90 -8.67
CA GLU A 214 13.39 19.51 -7.54
C GLU A 214 13.95 18.18 -6.99
N GLU A 215 14.60 18.21 -5.82
CA GLU A 215 14.91 17.03 -5.02
C GLU A 215 13.61 16.23 -4.77
N GLU A 216 13.48 15.06 -5.40
CA GLU A 216 12.39 14.11 -5.17
C GLU A 216 12.40 13.73 -3.67
N THR A 217 11.31 14.05 -2.97
CA THR A 217 11.18 13.72 -1.55
C THR A 217 11.20 12.20 -1.32
N PRO A 218 11.81 11.70 -0.22
CA PRO A 218 12.01 10.25 0.02
C PRO A 218 10.73 9.39 -0.01
N ALA A 219 9.56 10.00 0.20
CA ALA A 219 8.27 9.29 0.18
C ALA A 219 7.72 9.02 -1.23
N VAL A 220 8.06 9.85 -2.22
CA VAL A 220 7.68 9.66 -3.63
C VAL A 220 8.47 8.53 -4.24
N ASP A 221 9.70 8.37 -3.82
CA ASP A 221 10.60 7.31 -4.29
C ASP A 221 10.13 5.93 -3.82
N LYS A 222 9.67 5.78 -2.58
CA LYS A 222 9.16 4.50 -2.04
C LYS A 222 7.90 3.99 -2.75
N ASP A 223 6.96 4.86 -3.13
CA ASP A 223 5.77 4.44 -3.90
C ASP A 223 6.13 4.08 -5.36
N LYS A 224 7.18 4.68 -5.91
CA LYS A 224 7.71 4.38 -7.24
C LYS A 224 8.45 3.04 -7.23
N GLU A 225 9.29 2.82 -6.21
CA GLU A 225 9.96 1.54 -5.97
C GLU A 225 8.97 0.39 -5.79
N LEU A 226 7.90 0.58 -5.03
CA LEU A 226 6.84 -0.43 -4.85
C LEU A 226 6.14 -0.80 -6.16
N LYS A 227 5.87 0.19 -7.01
CA LYS A 227 5.28 -0.06 -8.34
C LYS A 227 6.26 -0.75 -9.29
N GLU A 228 7.54 -0.41 -9.21
CA GLU A 228 8.59 -1.08 -9.97
C GLU A 228 8.81 -2.52 -9.48
N GLN A 229 8.77 -2.75 -8.17
CA GLN A 229 8.80 -4.08 -7.58
C GLN A 229 7.57 -4.91 -7.97
N GLN A 230 6.37 -4.31 -7.96
CA GLN A 230 5.15 -4.95 -8.45
C GLN A 230 5.26 -5.32 -9.94
N ALA A 231 5.80 -4.43 -10.76
CA ALA A 231 6.00 -4.69 -12.18
C ALA A 231 7.03 -5.82 -12.42
N LYS A 232 8.13 -5.84 -11.66
CA LYS A 232 9.13 -6.91 -11.71
C LYS A 232 8.54 -8.27 -11.31
N ARG A 233 7.77 -8.32 -10.22
CA ARG A 233 7.10 -9.57 -9.80
C ARG A 233 6.07 -10.05 -10.80
N LEU A 234 5.33 -9.13 -11.42
CA LEU A 234 4.40 -9.47 -12.48
C LEU A 234 5.11 -10.15 -13.67
N GLU A 235 6.38 -9.77 -13.93
CA GLU A 235 7.23 -10.43 -14.92
C GLU A 235 7.78 -11.77 -14.42
N GLU A 236 8.24 -11.85 -13.18
CA GLU A 236 8.81 -13.05 -12.55
C GLU A 236 7.78 -14.17 -12.36
N GLU A 237 6.54 -13.83 -11.96
CA GLU A 237 5.46 -14.81 -11.71
C GLU A 237 4.65 -15.15 -12.99
N GLY A 238 5.08 -14.71 -14.16
CA GLY A 238 4.48 -15.07 -15.45
C GLY A 238 3.14 -14.40 -15.75
N GLY A 239 2.87 -13.23 -15.16
CA GLY A 239 1.69 -12.41 -15.41
C GLY A 239 0.70 -12.35 -14.26
N TRP A 240 -0.46 -11.71 -14.50
CA TRP A 240 -1.49 -11.45 -13.47
C TRP A 240 -2.02 -12.73 -12.80
N PHE A 241 -2.05 -13.85 -13.48
CA PHE A 241 -2.52 -15.13 -12.91
C PHE A 241 -1.56 -15.68 -11.85
N GLY A 242 -0.25 -15.66 -12.12
CA GLY A 242 0.77 -16.06 -11.14
C GLY A 242 0.78 -15.11 -9.95
N TYR A 243 0.72 -13.81 -10.22
CA TYR A 243 0.66 -12.77 -9.20
C TYR A 243 -0.54 -12.92 -8.25
N LEU A 244 -1.75 -13.12 -8.79
CA LEU A 244 -2.95 -13.36 -7.95
C LEU A 244 -2.87 -14.69 -7.19
N LYS A 245 -2.22 -15.70 -7.76
CA LYS A 245 -2.02 -16.98 -7.09
C LYS A 245 -1.14 -16.84 -5.83
N SER A 246 -0.21 -15.89 -5.79
CA SER A 246 0.62 -15.67 -4.60
C SER A 246 -0.19 -15.21 -3.38
N PHE A 247 -1.35 -14.57 -3.59
CA PHE A 247 -2.29 -14.20 -2.51
C PHE A 247 -3.14 -15.38 -2.01
N SER A 248 -3.08 -16.54 -2.67
CA SER A 248 -3.81 -17.74 -2.22
C SER A 248 -3.40 -18.22 -0.82
N VAL A 249 -2.22 -17.81 -0.34
CA VAL A 249 -1.74 -18.05 1.04
C VAL A 249 -2.72 -17.48 2.08
N PHE A 250 -3.47 -16.42 1.75
CA PHE A 250 -4.42 -15.79 2.66
C PHE A 250 -5.81 -16.46 2.66
N LEU A 251 -6.14 -17.27 1.65
CA LEU A 251 -7.46 -17.91 1.53
C LEU A 251 -7.89 -18.71 2.77
N PRO A 252 -7.02 -19.51 3.44
CA PRO A 252 -7.41 -20.24 4.65
C PRO A 252 -7.78 -19.32 5.83
N TYR A 253 -7.21 -18.11 5.89
CA TYR A 253 -7.50 -17.13 6.93
C TYR A 253 -8.78 -16.35 6.65
N LEU A 254 -9.09 -16.11 5.38
CA LEU A 254 -10.32 -15.46 4.94
C LEU A 254 -11.53 -16.40 4.99
N PHE A 255 -11.35 -17.68 4.64
CA PHE A 255 -12.37 -18.71 4.60
C PHE A 255 -12.00 -19.88 5.53
N PRO A 256 -12.07 -19.67 6.85
CA PRO A 256 -11.70 -20.72 7.83
C PRO A 256 -12.74 -21.83 7.83
N ARG A 257 -12.36 -23.01 7.41
CA ARG A 257 -13.23 -24.20 7.40
C ARG A 257 -13.58 -24.68 8.81
N ASP A 258 -12.76 -24.30 9.79
CA ASP A 258 -12.90 -24.75 11.19
C ASP A 258 -13.94 -23.94 11.98
N ASP A 259 -14.36 -22.79 11.47
CA ASP A 259 -15.32 -21.92 12.15
C ASP A 259 -16.68 -21.96 11.46
N TRP A 260 -17.57 -22.81 12.01
CA TRP A 260 -18.92 -23.00 11.49
C TRP A 260 -19.75 -21.70 11.44
N LYS A 261 -19.45 -20.71 12.32
CA LYS A 261 -20.16 -19.42 12.35
C LYS A 261 -19.78 -18.58 11.11
N VAL A 262 -18.52 -18.56 10.76
CA VAL A 262 -18.05 -17.86 9.56
C VAL A 262 -18.57 -18.54 8.29
N MET A 263 -18.54 -19.88 8.24
CA MET A 263 -19.08 -20.63 7.11
C MET A 263 -20.61 -20.47 6.97
N GLY A 264 -21.32 -20.44 8.09
CA GLY A 264 -22.76 -20.12 8.11
C GLY A 264 -23.05 -18.69 7.63
N ALA A 265 -22.28 -17.71 8.09
CA ALA A 265 -22.40 -16.32 7.65
C ALA A 265 -22.11 -16.16 6.14
N LEU A 266 -21.11 -16.88 5.62
CA LEU A 266 -20.81 -16.92 4.19
C LEU A 266 -21.98 -17.50 3.38
N GLY A 267 -22.57 -18.58 3.86
CA GLY A 267 -23.77 -19.18 3.23
C GLY A 267 -24.97 -18.22 3.21
N VAL A 268 -25.19 -17.49 4.31
CA VAL A 268 -26.23 -16.46 4.42
C VAL A 268 -25.97 -15.34 3.40
N ARG A 269 -24.74 -14.87 3.31
CA ARG A 269 -24.37 -13.79 2.38
C ARG A 269 -24.53 -14.19 0.91
N LEU A 270 -24.14 -15.42 0.55
CA LEU A 270 -24.37 -15.97 -0.79
C LEU A 270 -25.85 -16.09 -1.12
N LEU A 271 -26.65 -16.55 -0.16
CA LEU A 271 -28.11 -16.65 -0.34
C LEU A 271 -28.73 -15.25 -0.50
N HIS A 272 -28.32 -14.29 0.31
CA HIS A 272 -28.73 -12.89 0.20
C HIS A 272 -28.38 -12.32 -1.18
N MET A 273 -27.17 -12.52 -1.66
CA MET A 273 -26.70 -12.09 -2.98
C MET A 273 -27.62 -12.61 -4.09
N LEU A 274 -28.00 -13.89 -4.06
CA LEU A 274 -28.91 -14.49 -5.04
C LEU A 274 -30.34 -13.96 -4.91
N ALA A 275 -30.84 -13.81 -3.68
CA ALA A 275 -32.16 -13.25 -3.40
C ALA A 275 -32.26 -11.79 -3.87
N GLU A 276 -31.26 -10.99 -3.62
CA GLU A 276 -31.19 -9.60 -4.07
C GLU A 276 -31.25 -9.50 -5.61
N ARG A 277 -30.55 -10.37 -6.35
CA ARG A 277 -30.65 -10.42 -7.84
C ARG A 277 -32.06 -10.72 -8.30
N ALA A 278 -32.73 -11.68 -7.67
CA ALA A 278 -34.10 -11.99 -7.97
C ALA A 278 -35.04 -10.81 -7.66
N LEU A 279 -34.87 -10.15 -6.51
CA LEU A 279 -35.69 -9.01 -6.11
C LEU A 279 -35.46 -7.77 -6.99
N ASN A 280 -34.24 -7.53 -7.43
CA ASN A 280 -33.88 -6.44 -8.36
C ASN A 280 -34.63 -6.58 -9.70
N LEU A 281 -34.98 -7.79 -10.11
CA LEU A 281 -35.77 -8.08 -11.31
C LEU A 281 -37.27 -8.08 -11.02
N LEU A 282 -37.71 -8.74 -9.95
CA LEU A 282 -39.11 -8.96 -9.63
C LEU A 282 -39.82 -7.69 -9.18
N THR A 283 -39.16 -6.82 -8.43
CA THR A 283 -39.76 -5.59 -7.86
C THR A 283 -40.23 -4.63 -8.96
N PRO A 284 -39.36 -4.23 -9.95
CA PRO A 284 -39.80 -3.39 -11.08
C PRO A 284 -40.91 -4.07 -11.93
N ARG A 285 -40.78 -5.38 -12.20
CA ARG A 285 -41.75 -6.14 -12.97
C ARG A 285 -43.13 -6.14 -12.29
N GLN A 286 -43.17 -6.31 -10.96
CA GLN A 286 -44.41 -6.33 -10.21
C GLN A 286 -45.15 -4.98 -10.28
N LEU A 287 -44.37 -3.87 -10.21
CA LEU A 287 -44.95 -2.54 -10.40
C LEU A 287 -45.51 -2.33 -11.81
N GLY A 288 -44.83 -2.85 -12.83
CA GLY A 288 -45.33 -2.86 -14.20
C GLY A 288 -46.65 -3.63 -14.35
N ILE A 289 -46.75 -4.81 -13.69
CA ILE A 289 -48.02 -5.60 -13.66
C ILE A 289 -49.16 -4.80 -12.99
N ILE A 290 -48.89 -4.15 -11.88
CA ILE A 290 -49.85 -3.29 -11.19
C ILE A 290 -50.32 -2.17 -12.14
N THR A 291 -49.40 -1.50 -12.80
CA THR A 291 -49.71 -0.42 -13.74
C THR A 291 -50.57 -0.91 -14.92
N ASN A 292 -50.26 -2.06 -15.49
CA ASN A 292 -51.05 -2.66 -16.57
C ASN A 292 -52.48 -2.99 -16.10
N LYS A 293 -52.64 -3.55 -14.92
CA LYS A 293 -53.97 -3.87 -14.36
C LYS A 293 -54.81 -2.62 -14.09
N LEU A 294 -54.18 -1.53 -13.62
CA LEU A 294 -54.85 -0.26 -13.38
C LEU A 294 -55.21 0.45 -14.69
N SER A 295 -54.42 0.31 -15.76
CA SER A 295 -54.72 0.94 -17.05
C SER A 295 -55.85 0.21 -17.80
N HIS A 296 -56.03 -1.11 -17.59
CA HIS A 296 -57.07 -1.90 -18.24
C HIS A 296 -58.39 -1.98 -17.42
N ASN A 297 -58.31 -2.01 -16.08
CA ASN A 297 -59.45 -2.14 -15.18
C ASN A 297 -59.48 -0.98 -14.18
N THR A 298 -60.03 0.15 -14.58
CA THR A 298 -60.08 1.41 -13.78
C THR A 298 -61.02 1.36 -12.55
N GLY A 299 -61.65 0.23 -12.26
CA GLY A 299 -62.62 0.14 -11.13
C GLY A 299 -62.22 -0.85 -10.02
N VAL A 300 -61.16 -1.63 -10.15
CA VAL A 300 -60.76 -2.67 -9.20
C VAL A 300 -59.32 -2.51 -8.76
N MET A 301 -59.12 -2.36 -7.47
CA MET A 301 -57.79 -2.25 -6.87
C MET A 301 -57.07 -3.61 -6.81
N PRO A 302 -55.86 -3.78 -7.39
CA PRO A 302 -55.15 -5.06 -7.40
C PRO A 302 -54.37 -5.30 -6.10
N TRP A 303 -55.09 -5.42 -4.95
CA TRP A 303 -54.51 -5.52 -3.61
C TRP A 303 -53.49 -6.64 -3.47
N LYS A 304 -53.67 -7.77 -4.13
CA LYS A 304 -52.73 -8.89 -4.08
C LYS A 304 -51.37 -8.51 -4.70
N ASP A 305 -51.41 -7.83 -5.83
CA ASP A 305 -50.16 -7.42 -6.55
C ASP A 305 -49.44 -6.29 -5.78
N VAL A 306 -50.19 -5.36 -5.19
CA VAL A 306 -49.65 -4.31 -4.32
C VAL A 306 -49.01 -4.93 -3.08
N GLY A 307 -49.69 -5.86 -2.42
CA GLY A 307 -49.14 -6.57 -1.26
C GLY A 307 -47.87 -7.32 -1.59
N LEU A 308 -47.83 -7.99 -2.74
CA LEU A 308 -46.62 -8.69 -3.20
C LEU A 308 -45.47 -7.73 -3.52
N TRP A 309 -45.76 -6.61 -4.16
CA TRP A 309 -44.75 -5.56 -4.44
C TRP A 309 -44.19 -4.97 -3.14
N VAL A 310 -45.01 -4.64 -2.17
CA VAL A 310 -44.57 -4.15 -0.85
C VAL A 310 -43.74 -5.22 -0.14
N MET A 311 -44.11 -6.49 -0.23
CA MET A 311 -43.34 -7.59 0.34
C MET A 311 -41.95 -7.71 -0.31
N PHE A 312 -41.84 -7.63 -1.64
CA PHE A 312 -40.56 -7.64 -2.33
C PHE A 312 -39.70 -6.45 -1.94
N GLN A 313 -40.29 -5.25 -1.87
CA GLN A 313 -39.61 -4.03 -1.45
C GLN A 313 -39.10 -4.14 -0.01
N TRP A 314 -39.93 -4.69 0.90
CA TRP A 314 -39.51 -4.88 2.30
C TRP A 314 -38.40 -5.93 2.44
N ILE A 315 -38.50 -7.07 1.77
CA ILE A 315 -37.48 -8.14 1.82
C ILE A 315 -36.15 -7.61 1.25
N GLY A 316 -36.18 -6.86 0.14
CA GLY A 316 -34.98 -6.28 -0.48
C GLY A 316 -34.41 -5.04 0.23
N SER A 317 -35.13 -4.51 1.23
CA SER A 317 -34.64 -3.35 2.01
C SER A 317 -33.63 -3.77 3.08
N TYR A 318 -32.97 -2.74 3.65
CA TYR A 318 -32.08 -2.96 4.80
C TYR A 318 -32.84 -3.54 6.02
N ALA A 319 -34.12 -3.20 6.20
CA ALA A 319 -34.95 -3.73 7.27
C ALA A 319 -35.36 -5.21 7.04
N GLY A 320 -35.17 -5.74 5.85
CA GLY A 320 -35.37 -7.15 5.50
C GLY A 320 -34.05 -7.92 5.51
N LEU A 321 -33.70 -8.44 4.32
CA LEU A 321 -32.48 -9.28 4.16
C LEU A 321 -31.18 -8.47 4.35
N GLY A 322 -31.17 -7.16 4.09
CA GLY A 322 -29.97 -6.34 4.23
C GLY A 322 -29.43 -6.27 5.66
N PHE A 323 -30.31 -6.32 6.68
CA PHE A 323 -29.86 -6.37 8.07
C PHE A 323 -29.14 -7.69 8.40
N ILE A 324 -29.67 -8.80 7.90
CA ILE A 324 -29.08 -10.13 8.10
C ILE A 324 -27.73 -10.22 7.37
N ASP A 325 -27.66 -9.69 6.15
CA ASP A 325 -26.39 -9.59 5.40
C ASP A 325 -25.35 -8.74 6.10
N GLY A 326 -25.75 -7.58 6.65
CA GLY A 326 -24.87 -6.72 7.42
C GLY A 326 -24.25 -7.43 8.64
N ILE A 327 -25.05 -8.23 9.38
CA ILE A 327 -24.52 -9.06 10.48
C ILE A 327 -23.58 -10.13 9.95
N ALA A 328 -23.94 -10.82 8.87
CA ALA A 328 -23.11 -11.86 8.28
C ALA A 328 -21.76 -11.28 7.78
N SER A 329 -21.79 -10.13 7.10
CA SER A 329 -20.60 -9.38 6.67
C SER A 329 -19.71 -9.04 7.85
N MET A 330 -20.27 -8.51 8.94
CA MET A 330 -19.54 -8.16 10.15
C MET A 330 -18.84 -9.37 10.79
N VAL A 331 -19.51 -10.54 10.83
CA VAL A 331 -18.92 -11.78 11.37
C VAL A 331 -17.72 -12.23 10.53
N ILE A 332 -17.87 -12.21 9.20
CA ILE A 332 -16.78 -12.59 8.28
C ILE A 332 -15.62 -11.63 8.40
N SER A 333 -15.88 -10.32 8.30
CA SER A 333 -14.86 -9.27 8.30
C SER A 333 -14.07 -9.25 9.62
N ASN A 334 -14.75 -9.30 10.77
CA ASN A 334 -14.09 -9.32 12.07
C ASN A 334 -13.26 -10.60 12.30
N SER A 335 -13.72 -11.75 11.81
CA SER A 335 -12.96 -13.00 11.91
C SER A 335 -11.70 -12.94 11.05
N ALA A 336 -11.80 -12.49 9.80
CA ALA A 336 -10.67 -12.32 8.91
C ALA A 336 -9.66 -11.29 9.44
N TYR A 337 -10.13 -10.12 9.87
CA TYR A 337 -9.31 -9.09 10.49
C TYR A 337 -8.50 -9.63 11.66
N ARG A 338 -9.18 -10.29 12.63
CA ARG A 338 -8.51 -10.88 13.80
C ARG A 338 -7.42 -11.86 13.40
N ARG A 339 -7.71 -12.79 12.48
CA ARG A 339 -6.76 -13.85 12.08
C ARG A 339 -5.56 -13.28 11.33
N ILE A 340 -5.78 -12.40 10.37
CA ILE A 340 -4.70 -11.83 9.55
C ILE A 340 -3.84 -10.87 10.38
N THR A 341 -4.46 -10.04 11.24
CA THR A 341 -3.71 -9.11 12.11
C THR A 341 -2.87 -9.86 13.14
N LEU A 342 -3.42 -10.93 13.75
CA LEU A 342 -2.64 -11.76 14.68
C LEU A 342 -1.50 -12.48 13.97
N LEU A 343 -1.73 -13.02 12.77
CA LEU A 343 -0.67 -13.64 11.97
C LEU A 343 0.45 -12.64 11.64
N ALA A 344 0.09 -11.44 11.20
CA ALA A 344 1.05 -10.38 10.90
C ALA A 344 1.83 -9.95 12.14
N TYR A 345 1.15 -9.78 13.26
CA TYR A 345 1.76 -9.40 14.54
C TYR A 345 2.73 -10.47 15.05
N GLU A 346 2.31 -11.73 15.08
CA GLU A 346 3.14 -12.87 15.49
C GLU A 346 4.38 -12.99 14.58
N HIS A 347 4.18 -12.87 13.28
CA HIS A 347 5.28 -12.92 12.33
C HIS A 347 6.28 -11.78 12.54
N VAL A 348 5.83 -10.54 12.70
CA VAL A 348 6.71 -9.39 12.99
C VAL A 348 7.53 -9.61 14.26
N LEU A 349 6.91 -10.10 15.33
CA LEU A 349 7.62 -10.39 16.58
C LEU A 349 8.61 -11.56 16.46
N SER A 350 8.43 -12.45 15.51
CA SER A 350 9.35 -13.57 15.24
C SER A 350 10.56 -13.17 14.36
N LEU A 351 10.54 -11.98 13.74
CA LEU A 351 11.65 -11.52 12.90
C LEU A 351 12.87 -11.14 13.73
N SER A 352 14.05 -11.25 13.11
CA SER A 352 15.34 -11.03 13.76
C SER A 352 15.63 -9.55 14.01
N MET A 353 16.61 -9.29 14.88
CA MET A 353 17.05 -7.93 15.25
C MET A 353 17.42 -7.05 14.04
N ASP A 354 18.00 -7.64 12.97
CA ASP A 354 18.32 -6.93 11.73
C ASP A 354 17.11 -6.24 11.12
N PHE A 355 15.98 -6.94 11.09
CA PHE A 355 14.74 -6.38 10.58
C PHE A 355 14.29 -5.18 11.41
N HIS A 356 14.28 -5.31 12.75
CA HIS A 356 13.83 -4.27 13.66
C HIS A 356 14.76 -3.05 13.72
N THR A 357 16.06 -3.24 13.43
CA THR A 357 17.02 -2.12 13.40
C THR A 357 17.12 -1.46 12.02
N SER A 358 16.86 -2.19 10.93
CA SER A 358 16.95 -1.68 9.55
C SER A 358 15.67 -1.02 9.05
N LYS A 359 14.52 -1.39 9.60
CA LYS A 359 13.20 -0.90 9.21
C LYS A 359 12.70 0.18 10.18
N ASP A 360 12.05 1.20 9.62
CA ASP A 360 11.34 2.18 10.43
C ASP A 360 10.13 1.52 11.12
N SER A 361 10.02 1.70 12.43
CA SER A 361 8.91 1.17 13.24
C SER A 361 7.54 1.58 12.69
N GLY A 362 7.44 2.79 12.13
CA GLY A 362 6.23 3.28 11.50
C GLY A 362 5.85 2.51 10.23
N GLU A 363 6.83 2.04 9.45
CA GLU A 363 6.59 1.22 8.26
C GLU A 363 6.06 -0.17 8.64
N VAL A 364 6.62 -0.76 9.68
CA VAL A 364 6.19 -2.07 10.20
C VAL A 364 4.78 -1.99 10.78
N LEU A 365 4.50 -0.97 11.60
CA LEU A 365 3.17 -0.74 12.16
C LEU A 365 2.12 -0.56 11.06
N LYS A 366 2.44 0.25 10.06
CA LYS A 366 1.56 0.49 8.92
C LYS A 366 1.28 -0.79 8.11
N ALA A 367 2.26 -1.67 7.95
CA ALA A 367 2.06 -2.96 7.27
C ALA A 367 1.10 -3.88 8.03
N VAL A 368 1.15 -3.87 9.37
CA VAL A 368 0.20 -4.62 10.22
C VAL A 368 -1.21 -4.01 10.15
N GLU A 369 -1.33 -2.68 10.18
CA GLU A 369 -2.62 -1.98 10.04
C GLU A 369 -3.26 -2.24 8.67
N GLN A 370 -2.46 -2.34 7.61
CA GLN A 370 -2.90 -2.63 6.25
C GLN A 370 -3.39 -4.07 6.05
N ALA A 371 -3.27 -4.94 7.05
CA ALA A 371 -3.86 -6.29 7.02
C ALA A 371 -5.38 -6.27 6.76
N SER A 372 -6.08 -5.21 7.18
CA SER A 372 -7.50 -5.00 6.91
C SER A 372 -7.82 -4.76 5.43
N SER A 373 -6.89 -4.15 4.67
CA SER A 373 -7.07 -3.84 3.25
C SER A 373 -7.20 -5.10 2.38
N LEU A 374 -6.54 -6.19 2.78
CA LEU A 374 -6.65 -7.48 2.10
C LEU A 374 -8.07 -8.06 2.22
N ASN A 375 -8.67 -7.98 3.43
CA ASN A 375 -10.04 -8.43 3.64
C ASN A 375 -11.02 -7.61 2.79
N SER A 376 -10.89 -6.29 2.80
CA SER A 376 -11.71 -5.38 1.99
C SER A 376 -11.60 -5.67 0.49
N LEU A 377 -10.40 -6.03 0.01
CA LEU A 377 -10.18 -6.40 -1.39
C LEU A 377 -10.96 -7.66 -1.77
N VAL A 378 -10.88 -8.71 -0.96
CA VAL A 378 -11.58 -9.98 -1.23
C VAL A 378 -13.10 -9.79 -1.12
N GLU A 379 -13.57 -9.07 -0.10
CA GLU A 379 -14.98 -8.75 0.03
C GLU A 379 -15.51 -7.99 -1.19
N MET A 380 -14.81 -6.96 -1.63
CA MET A 380 -15.19 -6.17 -2.80
C MET A 380 -15.24 -7.00 -4.08
N VAL A 381 -14.23 -7.85 -4.32
CA VAL A 381 -14.21 -8.68 -5.54
C VAL A 381 -15.34 -9.70 -5.54
N LEU A 382 -15.57 -10.38 -4.40
CA LEU A 382 -16.56 -11.47 -4.33
C LEU A 382 -18.01 -10.98 -4.17
N PHE A 383 -18.23 -9.93 -3.37
CA PHE A 383 -19.58 -9.53 -2.97
C PHE A 383 -20.06 -8.21 -3.58
N ASP A 384 -19.13 -7.37 -4.12
CA ASP A 384 -19.53 -6.14 -4.80
C ASP A 384 -19.42 -6.28 -6.33
N ILE A 385 -18.25 -6.74 -6.83
CA ILE A 385 -17.98 -6.75 -8.28
C ILE A 385 -18.61 -7.96 -8.97
N SER A 386 -18.48 -9.17 -8.40
CA SER A 386 -19.01 -10.37 -9.06
C SER A 386 -20.53 -10.35 -9.22
N PRO A 387 -21.33 -9.86 -8.23
CA PRO A 387 -22.77 -9.69 -8.43
C PRO A 387 -23.13 -8.66 -9.49
N ILE A 388 -22.35 -7.58 -9.59
CA ILE A 388 -22.54 -6.51 -10.58
C ILE A 388 -22.38 -7.04 -12.02
N LEU A 389 -21.37 -7.88 -12.25
CA LEU A 389 -21.19 -8.52 -13.56
C LEU A 389 -22.37 -9.45 -13.91
N LEU A 390 -22.88 -10.17 -12.90
CA LEU A 390 -24.08 -11.01 -13.06
C LEU A 390 -25.31 -10.16 -13.36
N ASP A 391 -25.50 -9.05 -12.65
CA ASP A 391 -26.61 -8.11 -12.88
C ASP A 391 -26.60 -7.56 -14.31
N LEU A 392 -25.43 -7.23 -14.84
CA LEU A 392 -25.30 -6.73 -16.20
C LEU A 392 -25.77 -7.78 -17.23
N VAL A 393 -25.40 -9.05 -17.04
CA VAL A 393 -25.84 -10.15 -17.92
C VAL A 393 -27.33 -10.37 -17.83
N VAL A 394 -27.87 -10.41 -16.59
CA VAL A 394 -29.31 -10.61 -16.34
C VAL A 394 -30.11 -9.42 -16.90
N ALA A 395 -29.62 -8.20 -16.72
CA ALA A 395 -30.27 -7.00 -17.25
C ALA A 395 -30.34 -7.00 -18.77
N MET A 396 -29.26 -7.35 -19.44
CA MET A 396 -29.22 -7.45 -20.90
C MET A 396 -30.19 -8.49 -21.41
N TRP A 397 -30.21 -9.69 -20.82
CA TRP A 397 -31.17 -10.75 -21.17
C TRP A 397 -32.60 -10.30 -20.95
N TYR A 398 -32.91 -9.70 -19.79
CA TYR A 398 -34.27 -9.30 -19.42
C TYR A 398 -34.81 -8.19 -20.32
N VAL A 399 -34.00 -7.15 -20.60
CA VAL A 399 -34.41 -6.03 -21.44
C VAL A 399 -34.62 -6.46 -22.90
N THR A 400 -33.78 -7.37 -23.40
CA THR A 400 -33.98 -7.95 -24.73
C THR A 400 -35.31 -8.74 -24.82
N HIS A 401 -35.68 -9.42 -23.76
CA HIS A 401 -36.93 -10.16 -23.70
C HIS A 401 -38.16 -9.25 -23.50
N LEU A 402 -38.00 -8.16 -22.70
CA LEU A 402 -39.07 -7.22 -22.39
C LEU A 402 -39.44 -6.32 -23.58
N PHE A 403 -38.42 -5.84 -24.31
CA PHE A 403 -38.59 -4.98 -25.49
C PHE A 403 -38.05 -5.69 -26.76
N ASP A 404 -36.99 -5.19 -27.33
CA ASP A 404 -36.36 -5.74 -28.52
C ASP A 404 -34.83 -5.59 -28.39
N ALA A 405 -34.10 -6.27 -29.28
CA ALA A 405 -32.63 -6.18 -29.34
C ALA A 405 -32.11 -4.76 -29.46
N TYR A 406 -32.87 -3.83 -30.06
CA TYR A 406 -32.49 -2.40 -30.15
C TYR A 406 -32.34 -1.72 -28.78
N MET A 407 -33.26 -2.05 -27.85
CA MET A 407 -33.16 -1.49 -26.50
C MET A 407 -31.87 -1.95 -25.79
N ALA A 408 -31.59 -3.22 -25.84
CA ALA A 408 -30.36 -3.79 -25.29
C ALA A 408 -29.10 -3.15 -25.92
N PHE A 409 -29.15 -2.88 -27.22
CA PHE A 409 -28.08 -2.22 -27.95
C PHE A 409 -27.85 -0.78 -27.42
N ILE A 410 -28.90 0.02 -27.24
CA ILE A 410 -28.79 1.38 -26.68
C ILE A 410 -28.07 1.33 -25.34
N ILE A 411 -28.45 0.40 -24.45
CA ILE A 411 -27.87 0.23 -23.12
C ILE A 411 -26.41 -0.19 -23.21
N LEU A 412 -26.08 -1.12 -24.12
CA LEU A 412 -24.71 -1.60 -24.34
C LEU A 412 -23.81 -0.48 -24.89
N PHE A 413 -24.31 0.29 -25.86
CA PHE A 413 -23.62 1.46 -26.40
C PHE A 413 -23.37 2.51 -25.32
N MET A 414 -24.38 2.81 -24.52
CA MET A 414 -24.26 3.76 -23.42
C MET A 414 -23.20 3.29 -22.38
N GLY A 415 -23.24 2.02 -21.96
CA GLY A 415 -22.28 1.45 -21.01
C GLY A 415 -20.85 1.52 -21.54
N PHE A 416 -20.66 1.25 -22.83
CA PHE A 416 -19.39 1.37 -23.50
C PHE A 416 -18.92 2.84 -23.56
N ALA A 417 -19.75 3.76 -24.01
CA ALA A 417 -19.42 5.18 -24.06
C ALA A 417 -19.13 5.74 -22.66
N TYR A 418 -19.86 5.29 -21.64
CA TYR A 418 -19.64 5.62 -20.24
C TYR A 418 -18.21 5.23 -19.79
N THR A 419 -17.80 4.00 -20.13
CA THR A 419 -16.46 3.50 -19.81
C THR A 419 -15.36 4.29 -20.54
N CYS A 420 -15.57 4.61 -21.83
CA CYS A 420 -14.62 5.42 -22.61
C CYS A 420 -14.45 6.83 -22.04
N ILE A 421 -15.54 7.49 -21.68
CA ILE A 421 -15.54 8.82 -21.04
C ILE A 421 -14.80 8.73 -19.69
N GLY A 422 -15.13 7.74 -18.88
CA GLY A 422 -14.48 7.51 -17.60
C GLY A 422 -12.98 7.30 -17.73
N TRP A 423 -12.54 6.48 -18.67
CA TRP A 423 -11.12 6.28 -18.99
C TRP A 423 -10.43 7.59 -19.40
N TYR A 424 -11.01 8.32 -20.32
CA TYR A 424 -10.47 9.59 -20.80
C TYR A 424 -10.25 10.60 -19.68
N PHE A 425 -11.29 10.85 -18.88
CA PHE A 425 -11.20 11.80 -17.77
C PHE A 425 -10.31 11.32 -16.63
N THR A 426 -10.25 10.01 -16.36
CA THR A 426 -9.32 9.45 -15.39
C THR A 426 -7.88 9.68 -15.82
N THR A 427 -7.54 9.42 -17.08
CA THR A 427 -6.20 9.65 -17.62
C THR A 427 -5.83 11.14 -17.57
N LEU A 428 -6.78 12.02 -17.88
CA LEU A 428 -6.60 13.47 -17.82
C LEU A 428 -6.40 14.00 -16.38
N SER A 429 -7.01 13.34 -15.39
CA SER A 429 -6.98 13.75 -13.99
C SER A 429 -5.76 13.21 -13.23
N GLN A 430 -5.15 12.10 -13.68
CA GLN A 430 -4.05 11.43 -12.98
C GLN A 430 -2.85 12.34 -12.66
N PRO A 431 -2.33 13.18 -13.58
CA PRO A 431 -1.20 14.05 -13.27
C PRO A 431 -1.53 15.04 -12.14
N LYS A 432 -2.75 15.62 -12.17
CA LYS A 432 -3.21 16.56 -11.14
C LYS A 432 -3.51 15.89 -9.81
N ARG A 433 -3.90 14.62 -9.81
CA ARG A 433 -4.04 13.85 -8.59
C ARG A 433 -2.67 13.63 -7.92
N ARG A 434 -1.63 13.34 -8.71
CA ARG A 434 -0.27 13.19 -8.17
C ARG A 434 0.22 14.47 -7.52
N ASP A 435 0.09 15.59 -8.22
CA ASP A 435 0.42 16.92 -7.71
C ASP A 435 -0.35 17.25 -6.40
N TYR A 436 -1.66 17.00 -6.37
CA TYR A 436 -2.46 17.17 -5.16
C TYR A 436 -1.97 16.32 -3.98
N VAL A 437 -1.72 15.02 -4.21
CA VAL A 437 -1.25 14.10 -3.16
C VAL A 437 0.14 14.50 -2.67
N GLU A 438 1.02 14.98 -3.54
CA GLU A 438 2.36 15.47 -3.19
C GLU A 438 2.27 16.72 -2.30
N LYS A 439 1.47 17.72 -2.69
CA LYS A 439 1.25 18.94 -1.87
C LYS A 439 0.63 18.59 -0.51
N GLN A 440 -0.34 17.67 -0.46
CA GLN A 440 -0.94 17.19 0.78
C GLN A 440 0.08 16.49 1.70
N ARG A 441 1.01 15.71 1.13
CA ARG A 441 2.12 15.11 1.90
C ARG A 441 3.06 16.17 2.48
N THR A 442 3.42 17.18 1.69
CA THR A 442 4.24 18.30 2.14
C THR A 442 3.57 19.06 3.28
N GLU A 443 2.27 19.34 3.17
CA GLU A 443 1.46 19.96 4.21
C GLU A 443 1.51 19.14 5.52
N SER A 444 1.22 17.83 5.43
CA SER A 444 1.23 16.93 6.59
C SER A 444 2.63 16.80 7.21
N SER A 445 3.69 16.77 6.40
CA SER A 445 5.07 16.73 6.87
C SER A 445 5.43 18.01 7.63
N THR A 446 5.02 19.18 7.14
CA THR A 446 5.27 20.47 7.82
C THR A 446 4.61 20.51 9.19
N VAL A 447 3.35 20.03 9.33
CA VAL A 447 2.67 19.97 10.63
C VAL A 447 3.40 19.04 11.58
N ASN A 448 3.72 17.82 11.13
CA ASN A 448 4.41 16.85 11.95
C ASN A 448 5.78 17.36 12.43
N GLU A 449 6.55 17.98 11.53
CA GLU A 449 7.85 18.59 11.85
C GLU A 449 7.70 19.70 12.90
N THR A 450 6.77 20.64 12.69
CA THR A 450 6.55 21.79 13.57
C THR A 450 6.07 21.35 14.95
N VAL A 451 5.12 20.41 15.02
CA VAL A 451 4.58 19.90 16.30
C VAL A 451 5.63 19.09 17.05
N HIS A 452 6.42 18.26 16.34
CA HIS A 452 7.49 17.49 16.97
C HIS A 452 8.59 18.39 17.54
N ASN A 453 8.92 19.46 16.83
CA ASN A 453 9.94 20.45 17.22
C ASN A 453 9.33 21.70 17.90
N TRP A 454 8.15 21.57 18.51
CA TRP A 454 7.44 22.70 19.14
C TRP A 454 8.32 23.50 20.13
N GLN A 455 9.18 22.82 20.87
CA GLN A 455 10.08 23.46 21.80
C GLN A 455 11.03 24.44 21.08
N THR A 456 11.56 24.03 19.92
CA THR A 456 12.44 24.89 19.12
C THR A 456 11.68 26.13 18.60
N VAL A 457 10.44 25.94 18.12
CA VAL A 457 9.57 27.05 17.70
C VAL A 457 9.35 28.04 18.86
N ALA A 458 9.10 27.51 20.07
CA ALA A 458 8.92 28.33 21.28
C ALA A 458 10.20 29.03 21.70
N TYR A 459 11.36 28.33 21.73
CA TYR A 459 12.64 28.91 22.11
C TYR A 459 13.05 30.09 21.22
N PHE A 460 12.77 29.99 19.92
CA PHE A 460 13.12 31.05 18.97
C PHE A 460 11.97 32.03 18.71
N ASN A 461 10.81 31.86 19.37
CA ASN A 461 9.60 32.70 19.20
C ASN A 461 9.19 32.85 17.73
N ARG A 462 9.12 31.74 16.99
CA ARG A 462 8.85 31.72 15.54
C ARG A 462 7.43 31.22 15.18
N LEU A 463 6.47 31.35 16.08
CA LEU A 463 5.08 30.89 15.86
C LEU A 463 4.45 31.54 14.62
N ILE A 464 4.64 32.86 14.42
CA ILE A 464 4.08 33.58 13.26
C ILE A 464 4.68 33.06 11.94
N TYR A 465 6.00 32.83 11.92
CA TYR A 465 6.67 32.26 10.76
C TYR A 465 6.13 30.88 10.37
N GLU A 466 6.00 29.98 11.35
CA GLU A 466 5.46 28.64 11.10
C GLU A 466 3.99 28.67 10.68
N HIS A 467 3.20 29.59 11.22
CA HIS A 467 1.81 29.80 10.80
C HIS A 467 1.73 30.24 9.33
N GLU A 468 2.55 31.17 8.89
CA GLU A 468 2.61 31.64 7.49
C GLU A 468 3.11 30.54 6.55
N ARG A 469 4.17 29.81 6.94
CA ARG A 469 4.74 28.67 6.20
C ARG A 469 3.67 27.59 6.00
N TYR A 470 2.97 27.22 7.05
CA TYR A 470 1.89 26.24 6.99
C TYR A 470 0.70 26.74 6.16
N GLY A 471 0.31 28.01 6.33
CA GLY A 471 -0.75 28.64 5.54
C GLY A 471 -0.46 28.64 4.04
N ALA A 472 0.79 28.87 3.64
CA ALA A 472 1.22 28.77 2.24
C ALA A 472 1.09 27.34 1.70
N ASN A 473 1.48 26.33 2.49
CA ASN A 473 1.34 24.93 2.11
C ASN A 473 -0.13 24.51 1.97
N ILE A 474 -1.02 24.94 2.87
CA ILE A 474 -2.47 24.73 2.74
C ILE A 474 -2.97 25.32 1.43
N MET A 475 -2.58 26.56 1.10
CA MET A 475 -3.03 27.22 -0.13
C MET A 475 -2.57 26.47 -1.38
N ASN A 476 -1.33 25.98 -1.41
CA ASN A 476 -0.80 25.15 -2.49
C ASN A 476 -1.61 23.85 -2.63
N THR A 477 -1.93 23.18 -1.51
CA THR A 477 -2.76 21.97 -1.48
C THR A 477 -4.16 22.23 -2.02
N ILE A 478 -4.81 23.35 -1.62
CA ILE A 478 -6.14 23.74 -2.09
C ILE A 478 -6.13 24.01 -3.60
N GLN A 479 -5.12 24.71 -4.13
CA GLN A 479 -5.02 24.97 -5.57
C GLN A 479 -4.86 23.68 -6.38
N ALA A 480 -4.00 22.77 -5.92
CA ALA A 480 -3.82 21.46 -6.53
C ALA A 480 -5.12 20.62 -6.44
N GLN A 481 -5.81 20.69 -5.31
CA GLN A 481 -7.11 20.06 -5.08
C GLN A 481 -8.16 20.54 -6.09
N TYR A 482 -8.31 21.85 -6.27
CA TYR A 482 -9.25 22.41 -7.26
C TYR A 482 -8.89 21.95 -8.68
N ALA A 483 -7.61 21.95 -9.04
CA ALA A 483 -7.18 21.51 -10.36
C ALA A 483 -7.49 20.02 -10.63
N TYR A 484 -7.40 19.16 -9.61
CA TYR A 484 -7.78 17.75 -9.69
C TYR A 484 -9.29 17.55 -9.74
N TYR A 485 -10.01 18.12 -8.75
CA TYR A 485 -11.46 17.90 -8.62
C TYR A 485 -12.25 18.48 -9.79
N PHE A 486 -11.86 19.62 -10.33
CA PHE A 486 -12.53 20.21 -11.50
C PHE A 486 -12.52 19.25 -12.70
N ARG A 487 -11.39 18.58 -12.96
CA ARG A 487 -11.31 17.58 -14.03
C ARG A 487 -12.10 16.31 -13.72
N SER A 488 -12.03 15.86 -12.49
CA SER A 488 -12.76 14.67 -12.04
C SER A 488 -14.27 14.88 -12.11
N MET A 489 -14.77 16.04 -11.60
CA MET A 489 -16.19 16.40 -11.66
C MET A 489 -16.67 16.60 -13.09
N GLY A 490 -15.85 17.18 -13.97
CA GLY A 490 -16.15 17.26 -15.40
C GLY A 490 -16.37 15.89 -16.05
N GLY A 491 -15.59 14.89 -15.65
CA GLY A 491 -15.79 13.52 -16.07
C GLY A 491 -17.12 12.91 -15.59
N HIS A 492 -17.44 13.11 -14.31
CA HIS A 492 -18.71 12.64 -13.75
C HIS A 492 -19.91 13.33 -14.42
N ALA A 493 -19.84 14.66 -14.63
CA ALA A 493 -20.89 15.40 -15.32
C ALA A 493 -21.11 14.91 -16.75
N ALA A 494 -20.03 14.61 -17.49
CA ALA A 494 -20.14 14.05 -18.83
C ALA A 494 -20.76 12.63 -18.85
N GLN A 495 -20.41 11.80 -17.85
CA GLN A 495 -21.01 10.48 -17.68
C GLN A 495 -22.48 10.55 -17.31
N ASP A 496 -22.87 11.47 -16.39
CA ASP A 496 -24.28 11.66 -16.00
C ASP A 496 -25.11 12.19 -17.15
N MET A 497 -24.55 13.11 -17.96
CA MET A 497 -25.21 13.59 -19.17
C MET A 497 -25.44 12.47 -20.17
N LEU A 498 -24.47 11.57 -20.36
CA LEU A 498 -24.61 10.42 -21.23
C LEU A 498 -25.71 9.44 -20.72
N THR A 499 -25.73 9.15 -19.42
CA THR A 499 -26.77 8.28 -18.83
C THR A 499 -28.16 8.88 -18.94
N THR A 500 -28.30 10.21 -18.77
CA THR A 500 -29.54 10.93 -18.92
C THR A 500 -30.05 10.87 -20.37
N PHE A 501 -29.18 11.10 -21.36
CA PHE A 501 -29.58 10.96 -22.78
C PHE A 501 -29.88 9.51 -23.16
N GLY A 502 -29.13 8.53 -22.63
CA GLY A 502 -29.42 7.12 -22.81
C GLY A 502 -30.78 6.73 -22.26
N PHE A 503 -31.12 7.22 -21.06
CA PHE A 503 -32.43 7.03 -20.45
C PHE A 503 -33.55 7.62 -21.31
N ALA A 504 -33.40 8.87 -21.74
CA ALA A 504 -34.36 9.54 -22.61
C ALA A 504 -34.57 8.75 -23.92
N ALA A 505 -33.48 8.28 -24.54
CA ALA A 505 -33.57 7.46 -25.75
C ALA A 505 -34.34 6.15 -25.52
N CYS A 506 -34.05 5.46 -24.41
CA CYS A 506 -34.77 4.25 -24.03
C CYS A 506 -36.26 4.50 -23.76
N CYS A 507 -36.58 5.60 -23.06
CA CYS A 507 -37.99 5.98 -22.81
C CYS A 507 -38.71 6.32 -24.12
N VAL A 508 -38.10 7.12 -25.00
CA VAL A 508 -38.68 7.47 -26.31
C VAL A 508 -38.93 6.21 -27.13
N PHE A 509 -37.93 5.30 -27.21
CA PHE A 509 -38.09 4.04 -27.90
C PHE A 509 -39.20 3.17 -27.29
N GLY A 510 -39.25 3.06 -25.97
CA GLY A 510 -40.33 2.34 -25.25
C GLY A 510 -41.72 2.93 -25.54
N MET A 511 -41.84 4.27 -25.55
CA MET A 511 -43.07 4.97 -25.87
C MET A 511 -43.52 4.71 -27.32
N THR A 512 -42.60 4.72 -28.30
CA THR A 512 -42.94 4.40 -29.69
C THR A 512 -43.51 2.98 -29.86
N GLN A 513 -42.98 2.01 -29.10
CA GLN A 513 -43.48 0.62 -29.10
C GLN A 513 -44.88 0.51 -28.48
N ILE A 514 -45.17 1.32 -27.46
CA ILE A 514 -46.50 1.38 -26.85
C ILE A 514 -47.52 2.00 -27.78
N VAL A 515 -47.20 3.14 -28.44
CA VAL A 515 -48.05 3.80 -29.40
C VAL A 515 -48.31 2.88 -30.60
N ALA A 516 -47.36 2.08 -31.01
CA ALA A 516 -47.52 1.05 -32.04
C ALA A 516 -48.36 -0.18 -31.57
N GLY A 517 -48.82 -0.20 -30.32
CA GLY A 517 -49.63 -1.30 -29.78
C GLY A 517 -48.85 -2.61 -29.53
N ARG A 518 -47.52 -2.59 -29.60
CA ARG A 518 -46.66 -3.77 -29.42
C ARG A 518 -46.37 -4.09 -27.96
N LYS A 519 -46.36 -3.08 -27.08
CA LYS A 519 -46.03 -3.18 -25.65
C LYS A 519 -47.05 -2.44 -24.80
N GLN A 520 -47.06 -2.74 -23.49
CA GLN A 520 -48.00 -2.14 -22.53
C GLN A 520 -47.33 -1.00 -21.74
N VAL A 521 -48.13 -0.12 -21.13
CA VAL A 521 -47.61 1.00 -20.31
C VAL A 521 -46.79 0.51 -19.12
N GLY A 522 -47.17 -0.63 -18.51
CA GLY A 522 -46.43 -1.21 -17.39
C GLY A 522 -45.02 -1.72 -17.78
N ASP A 523 -44.81 -2.05 -19.07
CA ASP A 523 -43.46 -2.42 -19.53
C ASP A 523 -42.52 -1.21 -19.49
N LEU A 524 -43.03 0.00 -19.85
CA LEU A 524 -42.28 1.24 -19.73
C LEU A 524 -41.99 1.57 -18.25
N VAL A 525 -42.98 1.40 -17.37
CA VAL A 525 -42.77 1.61 -15.91
C VAL A 525 -41.70 0.65 -15.36
N THR A 526 -41.73 -0.61 -15.80
CA THR A 526 -40.73 -1.61 -15.47
C THR A 526 -39.32 -1.14 -15.93
N LEU A 527 -39.20 -0.63 -17.16
CA LEU A 527 -37.95 -0.11 -17.68
C LEU A 527 -37.43 1.07 -16.85
N ILE A 528 -38.31 2.05 -16.55
CA ILE A 528 -37.93 3.24 -15.76
C ILE A 528 -37.42 2.83 -14.37
N MET A 529 -38.12 1.95 -13.69
CA MET A 529 -37.68 1.47 -12.37
C MET A 529 -36.42 0.62 -12.44
N TYR A 530 -36.28 -0.19 -13.49
CA TYR A 530 -35.11 -1.06 -13.64
C TYR A 530 -33.86 -0.30 -14.13
N TRP A 531 -34.03 0.91 -14.68
CA TRP A 531 -32.93 1.76 -15.18
C TRP A 531 -31.85 2.01 -14.15
N HIS A 532 -32.23 2.32 -12.92
CA HIS A 532 -31.27 2.57 -11.84
C HIS A 532 -30.44 1.30 -11.54
N THR A 533 -31.07 0.14 -11.51
CA THR A 533 -30.39 -1.15 -11.30
C THR A 533 -29.39 -1.45 -12.42
N MET A 534 -29.68 -1.04 -13.66
CA MET A 534 -28.78 -1.22 -14.81
C MET A 534 -27.61 -0.25 -14.83
N THR A 535 -27.78 0.98 -14.33
CA THR A 535 -26.74 2.01 -14.37
C THR A 535 -25.84 1.99 -13.13
N SER A 536 -26.36 1.57 -11.96
CA SER A 536 -25.58 1.43 -10.72
C SER A 536 -24.26 0.64 -10.90
N PRO A 537 -24.23 -0.48 -11.63
CA PRO A 537 -23.00 -1.21 -11.92
C PRO A 537 -21.88 -0.37 -12.53
N LEU A 538 -22.24 0.58 -13.40
CA LEU A 538 -21.25 1.44 -14.09
C LEU A 538 -20.54 2.36 -13.11
N TYR A 539 -21.25 2.90 -12.13
CA TYR A 539 -20.67 3.75 -11.07
C TYR A 539 -19.75 2.95 -10.15
N VAL A 540 -20.23 1.77 -9.71
CA VAL A 540 -19.46 0.92 -8.79
C VAL A 540 -18.18 0.41 -9.46
N LEU A 541 -18.22 0.00 -10.72
CA LEU A 541 -17.03 -0.46 -11.45
C LEU A 541 -15.95 0.62 -11.54
N SER A 542 -16.36 1.88 -11.79
CA SER A 542 -15.44 3.02 -11.87
C SER A 542 -14.79 3.34 -10.52
N TYR A 543 -15.52 3.18 -9.43
CA TYR A 543 -15.01 3.37 -8.07
C TYR A 543 -14.11 2.20 -7.63
N SER A 544 -14.57 0.98 -7.86
CA SER A 544 -13.88 -0.25 -7.42
C SER A 544 -12.50 -0.42 -8.02
N TYR A 545 -12.29 -0.01 -9.28
CA TYR A 545 -10.96 -0.08 -9.91
C TYR A 545 -9.88 0.66 -9.12
N ARG A 546 -10.19 1.86 -8.62
CA ARG A 546 -9.25 2.66 -7.83
C ARG A 546 -8.98 2.04 -6.46
N HIS A 547 -10.03 1.53 -5.84
CA HIS A 547 -9.95 0.89 -4.52
C HIS A 547 -9.16 -0.42 -4.59
N ILE A 548 -9.42 -1.27 -5.59
CA ILE A 548 -8.65 -2.50 -5.85
C ILE A 548 -7.16 -2.18 -6.03
N SER A 549 -6.83 -1.19 -6.86
CA SER A 549 -5.44 -0.81 -7.10
C SER A 549 -4.72 -0.35 -5.83
N SER A 550 -5.40 0.39 -4.95
CA SER A 550 -4.86 0.79 -3.65
C SER A 550 -4.69 -0.40 -2.71
N SER A 551 -5.74 -1.20 -2.56
CA SER A 551 -5.74 -2.36 -1.65
C SER A 551 -4.75 -3.45 -2.08
N LEU A 552 -4.49 -3.60 -3.38
CA LEU A 552 -3.46 -4.50 -3.90
C LEU A 552 -2.05 -4.07 -3.47
N ILE A 553 -1.74 -2.77 -3.48
CA ILE A 553 -0.44 -2.25 -3.02
C ILE A 553 -0.28 -2.53 -1.52
N ASP A 554 -1.34 -2.31 -0.74
CA ASP A 554 -1.32 -2.56 0.70
C ASP A 554 -1.18 -4.06 1.02
N ALA A 555 -1.91 -4.91 0.30
CA ALA A 555 -1.79 -6.37 0.41
C ALA A 555 -0.41 -6.89 -0.02
N GLU A 556 0.22 -6.26 -1.00
CA GLU A 556 1.58 -6.58 -1.43
C GLU A 556 2.61 -6.31 -0.34
N ARG A 557 2.50 -5.18 0.37
CA ARG A 557 3.38 -4.85 1.51
C ARG A 557 3.26 -5.91 2.61
N LEU A 558 2.04 -6.30 2.95
CA LEU A 558 1.79 -7.37 3.92
C LEU A 558 2.39 -8.70 3.45
N LEU A 559 2.20 -9.06 2.18
CA LEU A 559 2.75 -10.29 1.61
C LEU A 559 4.29 -10.30 1.64
N GLN A 560 4.93 -9.17 1.32
CA GLN A 560 6.39 -9.03 1.41
C GLN A 560 6.88 -9.21 2.83
N MET A 561 6.21 -8.58 3.79
CA MET A 561 6.55 -8.70 5.21
C MET A 561 6.43 -10.16 5.67
N LEU A 562 5.35 -10.86 5.32
CA LEU A 562 5.15 -12.27 5.67
C LEU A 562 6.09 -13.24 4.95
N LYS A 563 6.62 -12.87 3.79
CA LYS A 563 7.65 -13.65 3.07
C LYS A 563 9.06 -13.42 3.62
N THR A 564 9.28 -12.35 4.41
CA THR A 564 10.57 -12.07 5.03
C THR A 564 10.87 -13.15 6.07
N LYS A 565 11.96 -13.88 5.87
CA LYS A 565 12.39 -14.92 6.81
C LYS A 565 13.29 -14.31 7.88
N PRO A 566 13.19 -14.75 9.14
CA PRO A 566 14.15 -14.35 10.16
C PRO A 566 15.56 -14.82 9.79
N SER A 567 16.56 -13.97 9.96
CA SER A 567 17.98 -14.34 9.74
C SER A 567 18.48 -15.32 10.79
N VAL A 568 17.89 -15.30 11.99
CA VAL A 568 18.15 -16.25 13.07
C VAL A 568 16.87 -17.01 13.35
N ALA A 569 16.85 -18.30 13.05
CA ALA A 569 15.70 -19.19 13.28
C ALA A 569 16.15 -20.43 14.06
N ASP A 570 15.22 -21.02 14.80
CA ASP A 570 15.48 -22.30 15.47
C ASP A 570 15.57 -23.42 14.42
N LYS A 571 16.54 -24.32 14.58
CA LYS A 571 16.69 -25.50 13.72
C LYS A 571 15.54 -26.46 13.96
N GLU A 572 15.12 -27.18 12.93
CA GLU A 572 14.19 -28.28 13.09
C GLU A 572 14.74 -29.31 14.10
N GLY A 573 13.99 -29.57 15.18
CA GLY A 573 14.41 -30.46 16.26
C GLY A 573 15.33 -29.81 17.30
N ALA A 574 15.46 -28.46 17.34
CA ALA A 574 16.16 -27.78 18.43
C ALA A 574 15.57 -28.17 19.79
N ARG A 575 16.45 -28.46 20.77
CA ARG A 575 16.05 -28.81 22.13
C ARG A 575 16.06 -27.60 23.02
N ASP A 576 15.35 -27.65 24.13
CA ASP A 576 15.44 -26.61 25.14
C ASP A 576 16.81 -26.63 25.84
N LEU A 577 17.35 -25.45 26.09
CA LEU A 577 18.61 -25.26 26.81
C LEU A 577 18.46 -25.72 28.27
N VAL A 578 19.31 -26.61 28.74
CA VAL A 578 19.39 -26.97 30.12
C VAL A 578 20.64 -26.33 30.72
N VAL A 579 20.46 -25.39 31.68
CA VAL A 579 21.57 -24.72 32.36
C VAL A 579 21.80 -25.33 33.73
N ASP A 580 22.94 -25.96 33.92
CA ASP A 580 23.35 -26.57 35.20
C ASP A 580 24.32 -25.66 35.96
N ALA A 581 25.53 -25.53 35.50
CA ALA A 581 26.58 -24.70 36.13
C ALA A 581 26.58 -23.24 35.58
N GLY A 582 26.10 -23.01 34.36
CA GLY A 582 26.15 -21.75 33.69
C GLY A 582 27.52 -21.37 33.15
N VAL A 583 28.29 -22.38 32.74
CA VAL A 583 29.58 -22.19 32.06
C VAL A 583 29.32 -21.66 30.65
N VAL A 584 29.95 -20.58 30.26
CA VAL A 584 29.82 -19.94 28.93
C VAL A 584 31.17 -20.00 28.23
N GLU A 585 31.20 -20.56 27.02
CA GLU A 585 32.42 -20.73 26.24
C GLU A 585 32.27 -20.16 24.82
N PHE A 586 33.20 -19.30 24.44
CA PHE A 586 33.36 -18.77 23.09
C PHE A 586 34.58 -19.45 22.48
N THR A 587 34.44 -20.09 21.34
CA THR A 587 35.50 -20.81 20.65
C THR A 587 35.66 -20.26 19.26
N ASP A 588 36.79 -19.59 19.01
CA ASP A 588 37.14 -18.96 17.73
C ASP A 588 36.00 -18.17 17.10
N VAL A 589 35.33 -17.32 17.91
CA VAL A 589 34.12 -16.59 17.50
C VAL A 589 34.47 -15.47 16.56
N GLU A 590 33.85 -15.51 15.38
CA GLU A 590 33.90 -14.45 14.37
C GLU A 590 32.51 -13.91 14.08
N PHE A 591 32.40 -12.61 13.87
CA PHE A 591 31.13 -11.96 13.51
C PHE A 591 31.32 -10.63 12.75
N ALA A 592 30.44 -10.40 11.76
CA ALA A 592 30.31 -9.16 11.03
C ALA A 592 28.83 -8.83 10.79
N TYR A 593 28.42 -7.56 10.99
CA TYR A 593 27.10 -7.07 10.53
C TYR A 593 27.07 -6.88 9.00
N ASP A 594 28.21 -6.51 8.41
CA ASP A 594 28.48 -6.45 6.98
C ASP A 594 29.73 -7.29 6.72
N GLU A 595 29.65 -8.29 5.86
CA GLU A 595 30.74 -9.20 5.52
C GLU A 595 32.06 -8.48 5.20
N ARG A 596 31.98 -7.22 4.72
CA ARG A 596 33.14 -6.38 4.41
C ARG A 596 33.81 -5.77 5.63
N LYS A 597 33.15 -5.79 6.81
CA LYS A 597 33.62 -5.14 8.04
C LYS A 597 33.49 -6.06 9.25
N PRO A 598 34.44 -6.99 9.45
CA PRO A 598 34.41 -7.89 10.62
C PRO A 598 34.54 -7.09 11.91
N ILE A 599 33.60 -7.34 12.84
CA ILE A 599 33.54 -6.68 14.17
C ILE A 599 34.17 -7.54 15.24
N ILE A 600 33.99 -8.87 15.21
CA ILE A 600 34.62 -9.84 16.11
C ILE A 600 35.52 -10.75 15.28
N ARG A 601 36.72 -11.03 15.77
CA ARG A 601 37.81 -11.67 15.01
C ARG A 601 38.50 -12.73 15.85
N GLY A 602 38.00 -13.98 15.86
CA GLY A 602 38.61 -15.11 16.54
C GLY A 602 38.71 -14.90 18.05
N VAL A 603 37.57 -14.77 18.74
CA VAL A 603 37.52 -14.56 20.19
C VAL A 603 37.37 -15.90 20.89
N ASP A 604 38.34 -16.21 21.74
CA ASP A 604 38.36 -17.38 22.64
C ASP A 604 38.21 -16.92 24.10
N LEU A 605 37.11 -17.32 24.75
CA LEU A 605 36.78 -16.98 26.13
C LEU A 605 36.04 -18.10 26.80
N LYS A 606 36.41 -18.39 28.02
CA LYS A 606 35.68 -19.28 28.91
C LYS A 606 35.35 -18.57 30.22
N ALA A 607 34.07 -18.57 30.60
CA ALA A 607 33.56 -18.12 31.88
C ALA A 607 33.04 -19.30 32.66
N GLU A 608 33.64 -19.58 33.83
CA GLU A 608 33.15 -20.65 34.71
C GLU A 608 31.85 -20.23 35.41
N GLY A 609 31.06 -21.19 35.87
CA GLY A 609 29.81 -20.92 36.56
C GLY A 609 29.98 -20.00 37.78
N GLY A 610 29.21 -18.94 37.82
CA GLY A 610 29.25 -17.97 38.92
C GLY A 610 30.32 -16.87 38.81
N GLN A 611 31.17 -16.87 37.78
CA GLN A 611 32.20 -15.85 37.57
C GLN A 611 31.61 -14.55 36.97
N THR A 612 32.24 -13.43 37.34
CA THR A 612 31.96 -12.12 36.75
C THR A 612 33.07 -11.77 35.74
N ILE A 613 32.70 -11.66 34.48
CA ILE A 613 33.56 -11.28 33.35
C ILE A 613 33.25 -9.86 32.91
N ALA A 614 34.29 -9.00 32.93
CA ALA A 614 34.12 -7.61 32.51
C ALA A 614 34.76 -7.36 31.14
N PHE A 615 34.00 -6.77 30.19
CA PHE A 615 34.49 -6.32 28.90
C PHE A 615 34.85 -4.84 28.94
N VAL A 616 36.10 -4.50 28.57
CA VAL A 616 36.65 -3.17 28.54
C VAL A 616 37.24 -2.85 27.16
N GLY A 617 37.29 -1.61 26.75
CA GLY A 617 37.89 -1.19 25.49
C GLY A 617 37.21 0.05 24.91
N GLU A 618 37.73 0.53 23.82
CA GLU A 618 37.22 1.71 23.13
C GLU A 618 35.78 1.50 22.59
N THR A 619 35.05 2.62 22.42
CA THR A 619 33.71 2.60 21.80
C THR A 619 33.82 2.04 20.35
N GLY A 620 32.95 1.11 19.99
CA GLY A 620 33.03 0.45 18.69
C GLY A 620 33.94 -0.77 18.63
N GLY A 621 34.63 -1.16 19.72
CA GLY A 621 35.52 -2.32 19.79
C GLY A 621 34.85 -3.69 19.74
N GLY A 622 33.50 -3.79 19.76
CA GLY A 622 32.76 -5.06 19.67
C GLY A 622 32.13 -5.55 20.99
N LYS A 623 32.27 -4.80 22.12
CA LYS A 623 31.79 -5.19 23.45
C LYS A 623 30.29 -5.53 23.49
N SER A 624 29.41 -4.61 23.06
CA SER A 624 27.96 -4.84 23.04
C SER A 624 27.56 -5.89 22.01
N THR A 625 28.38 -6.12 20.98
CA THR A 625 28.18 -7.18 20.01
C THR A 625 28.35 -8.56 20.67
N MET A 626 29.31 -8.72 21.59
CA MET A 626 29.48 -9.97 22.35
C MET A 626 28.22 -10.34 23.13
N LEU A 627 27.58 -9.39 23.82
CA LEU A 627 26.32 -9.64 24.54
C LEU A 627 25.17 -9.94 23.57
N LYS A 628 25.11 -9.25 22.42
CA LYS A 628 24.08 -9.53 21.40
C LYS A 628 24.21 -10.94 20.80
N LEU A 629 25.44 -11.43 20.62
CA LEU A 629 25.71 -12.80 20.17
C LEU A 629 25.32 -13.83 21.24
N LEU A 630 25.64 -13.57 22.50
CA LEU A 630 25.27 -14.46 23.61
C LEU A 630 23.74 -14.53 23.79
N PHE A 631 23.02 -13.41 23.54
CA PHE A 631 21.55 -13.36 23.55
C PHE A 631 20.93 -13.95 22.27
N ARG A 632 21.79 -14.38 21.34
CA ARG A 632 21.42 -14.92 20.02
C ARG A 632 20.45 -13.98 19.28
N PHE A 633 20.74 -12.67 19.28
CA PHE A 633 20.11 -11.73 18.34
C PHE A 633 20.69 -11.90 16.94
N TYR A 634 21.91 -12.42 16.84
CA TYR A 634 22.64 -12.78 15.64
C TYR A 634 23.30 -14.12 15.84
N ASP A 635 23.42 -14.92 14.80
CA ASP A 635 24.28 -16.12 14.80
C ASP A 635 25.70 -15.74 14.42
N VAL A 636 26.71 -16.44 14.97
CA VAL A 636 28.12 -16.21 14.66
C VAL A 636 28.42 -16.60 13.20
N THR A 637 29.34 -15.85 12.55
CA THR A 637 29.79 -16.16 11.19
C THR A 637 30.87 -17.24 11.16
N GLY A 638 31.68 -17.34 12.20
CA GLY A 638 32.68 -18.38 12.45
C GLY A 638 32.72 -18.78 13.91
N GLY A 639 33.23 -19.96 14.21
CA GLY A 639 33.33 -20.50 15.56
C GLY A 639 32.00 -20.90 16.18
N SER A 640 31.95 -20.93 17.53
CA SER A 640 30.76 -21.32 18.29
C SER A 640 30.69 -20.67 19.65
N ILE A 641 29.48 -20.47 20.16
CA ILE A 641 29.21 -20.06 21.55
C ILE A 641 28.43 -21.18 22.20
N MET A 642 28.90 -21.65 23.34
CA MET A 642 28.31 -22.76 24.09
C MET A 642 27.91 -22.33 25.50
N ILE A 643 26.81 -22.85 26.01
CA ILE A 643 26.43 -22.80 27.43
C ILE A 643 26.33 -24.23 27.95
N ASP A 644 27.11 -24.54 28.99
CA ASP A 644 27.24 -25.89 29.56
C ASP A 644 27.45 -26.96 28.47
N GLY A 645 28.32 -26.69 27.46
CA GLY A 645 28.62 -27.55 26.35
C GLY A 645 27.56 -27.66 25.25
N GLN A 646 26.46 -26.86 25.32
CA GLN A 646 25.40 -26.83 24.33
C GLN A 646 25.58 -25.59 23.41
N ASP A 647 25.74 -25.80 22.09
CA ASP A 647 25.86 -24.74 21.11
C ASP A 647 24.54 -23.97 21.02
N LEU A 648 24.60 -22.64 21.09
CA LEU A 648 23.41 -21.75 21.02
C LEU A 648 22.57 -21.95 19.76
N ARG A 649 23.18 -22.38 18.64
CA ARG A 649 22.47 -22.66 17.38
C ARG A 649 21.70 -23.98 17.38
N SER A 650 21.90 -24.85 18.39
CA SER A 650 21.25 -26.15 18.53
C SER A 650 20.10 -26.16 19.56
N VAL A 651 19.91 -25.03 20.28
CA VAL A 651 18.85 -24.88 21.28
C VAL A 651 17.80 -23.87 20.81
N THR A 652 16.61 -23.94 21.44
CA THR A 652 15.53 -23.00 21.15
C THR A 652 15.86 -21.61 21.69
N GLN A 653 15.56 -20.56 20.92
CA GLN A 653 15.77 -19.17 21.37
C GLN A 653 14.96 -18.83 22.63
N SER A 654 13.77 -19.42 22.78
CA SER A 654 12.91 -19.21 23.91
C SER A 654 13.56 -19.69 25.20
N SER A 655 14.06 -20.93 25.26
CA SER A 655 14.75 -21.49 26.43
C SER A 655 16.05 -20.76 26.73
N LEU A 656 16.80 -20.38 25.71
CA LEU A 656 18.01 -19.57 25.86
C LEU A 656 17.71 -18.23 26.53
N ARG A 657 16.75 -17.48 25.98
CA ARG A 657 16.39 -16.15 26.49
C ARG A 657 15.74 -16.21 27.88
N GLU A 658 15.08 -17.33 28.22
CA GLU A 658 14.57 -17.55 29.57
C GLU A 658 15.71 -17.74 30.57
N ALA A 659 16.79 -18.41 30.21
CA ALA A 659 17.97 -18.64 31.07
C ALA A 659 18.84 -17.38 31.24
N LEU A 660 18.73 -16.40 30.36
CA LEU A 660 19.51 -15.17 30.37
C LEU A 660 18.72 -14.00 30.97
N GLY A 661 19.39 -13.10 31.70
CA GLY A 661 18.85 -11.82 32.15
C GLY A 661 19.69 -10.66 31.66
N LEU A 662 19.08 -9.68 31.00
CA LEU A 662 19.78 -8.49 30.47
C LEU A 662 19.30 -7.23 31.17
N VAL A 663 20.25 -6.43 31.70
CA VAL A 663 20.02 -5.03 32.06
C VAL A 663 20.59 -4.19 30.91
N PRO A 664 19.75 -3.55 30.06
CA PRO A 664 20.22 -2.80 28.92
C PRO A 664 20.74 -1.42 29.34
N GLN A 665 21.51 -0.78 28.46
CA GLN A 665 22.02 0.59 28.62
C GLN A 665 20.89 1.61 28.77
N ASP A 666 19.88 1.54 27.90
CA ASP A 666 18.69 2.40 27.93
C ASP A 666 17.42 1.56 28.21
N PRO A 667 17.02 1.46 29.48
CA PRO A 667 15.85 0.69 29.85
C PRO A 667 14.56 1.37 29.37
N VAL A 668 13.66 0.58 28.75
CA VAL A 668 12.35 1.05 28.31
C VAL A 668 11.25 0.46 29.16
N LEU A 669 10.23 1.27 29.48
CA LEU A 669 9.02 0.85 30.17
C LEU A 669 7.80 0.93 29.26
N PHE A 670 6.91 -0.03 29.40
CA PHE A 670 5.60 0.00 28.78
C PHE A 670 4.71 1.05 29.45
N ASN A 671 3.78 1.63 28.71
CA ASN A 671 2.78 2.56 29.25
C ASN A 671 1.76 1.80 30.13
N GLN A 672 2.23 1.36 31.27
CA GLN A 672 1.53 0.55 32.26
C GLN A 672 1.92 0.97 33.68
N THR A 673 1.36 0.33 34.71
CA THR A 673 1.78 0.57 36.09
C THR A 673 3.18 0.04 36.36
N ILE A 674 3.86 0.58 37.36
CA ILE A 674 5.19 0.08 37.79
C ILE A 674 5.09 -1.40 38.13
N ARG A 675 4.05 -1.82 38.85
CA ARG A 675 3.78 -3.22 39.18
C ARG A 675 3.72 -4.11 37.94
N GLN A 676 2.99 -3.70 36.93
CA GLN A 676 2.89 -4.46 35.64
C GLN A 676 4.21 -4.49 34.90
N ASN A 677 4.95 -3.39 34.90
CA ASN A 677 6.26 -3.30 34.29
C ASN A 677 7.30 -4.24 34.94
N VAL A 678 7.28 -4.40 36.26
CA VAL A 678 8.19 -5.34 36.95
C VAL A 678 7.70 -6.77 36.75
N ARG A 679 6.39 -7.05 36.88
CA ARG A 679 5.77 -8.38 36.65
C ARG A 679 6.03 -8.93 35.25
N TYR A 680 6.29 -8.07 34.24
CA TYR A 680 6.59 -8.48 32.87
C TYR A 680 7.74 -9.49 32.78
N ALA A 681 8.68 -9.45 33.70
CA ALA A 681 9.79 -10.40 33.76
C ALA A 681 9.37 -11.83 34.17
N ARG A 682 8.29 -11.96 34.97
CA ARG A 682 7.69 -13.22 35.41
C ARG A 682 6.20 -13.01 35.68
N LEU A 683 5.35 -13.37 34.72
CA LEU A 683 3.93 -13.05 34.73
C LEU A 683 3.16 -13.62 35.93
N ASN A 684 3.61 -14.75 36.46
CA ASN A 684 3.00 -15.46 37.60
C ASN A 684 3.53 -14.98 38.94
N ALA A 685 4.35 -13.92 39.00
CA ALA A 685 4.91 -13.42 40.25
C ALA A 685 3.83 -12.78 41.13
N THR A 686 3.90 -13.07 42.43
CA THR A 686 3.06 -12.47 43.46
C THR A 686 3.48 -11.01 43.72
N ASP A 687 2.58 -10.23 44.29
CA ASP A 687 2.87 -8.83 44.64
C ASP A 687 4.02 -8.73 45.64
N THR A 688 4.13 -9.67 46.57
CA THR A 688 5.24 -9.74 47.54
C THR A 688 6.59 -9.99 46.87
N GLU A 689 6.67 -10.91 45.87
CA GLU A 689 7.89 -11.16 45.13
C GLU A 689 8.31 -9.94 44.30
N ILE A 690 7.35 -9.19 43.77
CA ILE A 690 7.61 -7.95 43.04
C ILE A 690 8.21 -6.91 43.99
N GLU A 691 7.60 -6.74 45.15
CA GLU A 691 8.12 -5.78 46.18
C GLU A 691 9.48 -6.16 46.68
N ASP A 692 9.75 -7.46 46.91
CA ASP A 692 11.06 -7.96 47.36
C ASP A 692 12.12 -7.75 46.30
N ALA A 693 11.79 -7.96 45.00
CA ALA A 693 12.69 -7.65 43.89
C ALA A 693 13.00 -6.15 43.80
N CYS A 694 11.99 -5.29 44.04
CA CYS A 694 12.16 -3.83 44.10
C CYS A 694 12.98 -3.39 45.30
N ARG A 695 12.83 -4.02 46.47
CA ARG A 695 13.68 -3.77 47.66
C ARG A 695 15.12 -4.18 47.40
N ALA A 696 15.32 -5.35 46.77
CA ALA A 696 16.66 -5.81 46.37
C ALA A 696 17.36 -4.87 45.39
N ALA A 697 16.56 -4.27 44.46
CA ALA A 697 17.03 -3.28 43.50
C ALA A 697 17.12 -1.83 44.06
N ALA A 698 16.85 -1.65 45.36
CA ALA A 698 16.87 -0.35 46.04
C ALA A 698 15.95 0.72 45.41
N ILE A 699 14.78 0.32 44.88
CA ILE A 699 13.80 1.23 44.24
C ILE A 699 12.45 1.27 44.98
N HIS A 700 12.23 0.38 45.96
CA HIS A 700 10.96 0.24 46.69
C HIS A 700 10.51 1.56 47.31
N ASP A 701 11.40 2.24 48.03
CA ASP A 701 11.07 3.46 48.77
C ASP A 701 10.69 4.60 47.83
N ASP A 702 11.39 4.72 46.69
CA ASP A 702 11.01 5.67 45.66
C ASP A 702 9.60 5.37 45.10
N ILE A 703 9.29 4.08 44.86
CA ILE A 703 7.97 3.68 44.33
C ILE A 703 6.85 4.01 45.34
N VAL A 704 7.07 3.72 46.63
CA VAL A 704 6.10 4.04 47.67
C VAL A 704 5.90 5.55 47.81
N GLY A 705 6.91 6.35 47.52
CA GLY A 705 6.83 7.82 47.50
C GLY A 705 6.00 8.40 46.35
N PHE A 706 5.66 7.64 45.32
CA PHE A 706 4.76 8.13 44.25
C PHE A 706 3.30 8.17 44.71
N PRO A 707 2.46 9.07 44.14
CA PRO A 707 1.06 9.23 44.58
C PRO A 707 0.23 7.95 44.65
N ASP A 708 0.43 7.07 43.66
CA ASP A 708 -0.29 5.78 43.54
C ASP A 708 0.61 4.58 43.87
N GLY A 709 1.81 4.78 44.41
CA GLY A 709 2.78 3.76 44.75
C GLY A 709 3.06 2.85 43.52
N TYR A 710 2.98 1.55 43.71
CA TYR A 710 3.17 0.55 42.62
C TYR A 710 2.12 0.63 41.50
N ASN A 711 0.98 1.28 41.73
CA ASN A 711 -0.06 1.46 40.70
C ASN A 711 0.16 2.74 39.87
N SER A 712 1.19 3.52 40.17
CA SER A 712 1.56 4.70 39.38
C SER A 712 1.86 4.27 37.94
N LYS A 713 1.16 4.91 36.98
CA LYS A 713 1.40 4.70 35.54
C LYS A 713 2.70 5.40 35.13
N VAL A 714 3.51 4.72 34.34
CA VAL A 714 4.77 5.21 33.80
C VAL A 714 4.73 5.10 32.27
N GLY A 715 5.56 5.86 31.54
CA GLY A 715 5.57 5.93 30.09
C GLY A 715 5.29 7.34 29.58
N GLU A 716 4.91 7.49 28.31
CA GLU A 716 4.78 8.80 27.61
C GLU A 716 3.87 9.82 28.29
N ARG A 717 2.86 9.39 29.06
CA ARG A 717 1.89 10.26 29.75
C ARG A 717 1.80 10.00 31.24
N GLY A 718 2.73 9.21 31.81
CA GLY A 718 2.75 8.87 33.25
C GLY A 718 3.79 9.64 34.04
N VAL A 719 4.10 9.12 35.23
CA VAL A 719 5.15 9.66 36.10
C VAL A 719 6.48 9.58 35.33
N ARG A 720 7.20 10.71 35.29
CA ARG A 720 8.56 10.74 34.73
C ARG A 720 9.54 10.20 35.75
N LEU A 721 10.19 9.10 35.39
CA LEU A 721 11.23 8.50 36.21
C LEU A 721 12.61 9.06 35.80
N SER A 722 13.48 9.22 36.79
CA SER A 722 14.89 9.54 36.51
C SER A 722 15.58 8.35 35.86
N GLY A 723 16.69 8.59 35.13
CA GLY A 723 17.49 7.53 34.50
C GLY A 723 17.91 6.44 35.51
N GLY A 724 18.27 6.84 36.75
CA GLY A 724 18.61 5.91 37.83
C GLY A 724 17.44 5.09 38.35
N GLN A 725 16.22 5.67 38.38
CA GLN A 725 15.00 4.93 38.72
C GLN A 725 14.63 3.92 37.63
N LEU A 726 14.70 4.31 36.34
CA LEU A 726 14.49 3.42 35.19
C LEU A 726 15.40 2.20 35.27
N GLN A 727 16.67 2.45 35.59
CA GLN A 727 17.70 1.42 35.65
C GLN A 727 17.48 0.45 36.80
N ARG A 728 17.12 0.98 38.00
CA ARG A 728 16.78 0.13 39.15
C ARG A 728 15.50 -0.70 38.91
N ILE A 729 14.53 -0.21 38.17
CA ILE A 729 13.38 -1.01 37.71
C ILE A 729 13.84 -2.12 36.76
N ALA A 730 14.76 -1.85 35.83
CA ALA A 730 15.30 -2.91 34.98
C ALA A 730 16.06 -3.99 35.77
N ILE A 731 16.82 -3.57 36.81
CA ILE A 731 17.47 -4.52 37.71
C ILE A 731 16.42 -5.33 38.48
N ALA A 732 15.35 -4.71 38.98
CA ALA A 732 14.26 -5.40 39.66
C ALA A 732 13.60 -6.47 38.73
N ARG A 733 13.43 -6.18 37.44
CA ARG A 733 12.94 -7.16 36.47
C ARG A 733 13.86 -8.37 36.38
N VAL A 734 15.18 -8.17 36.30
CA VAL A 734 16.13 -9.29 36.18
C VAL A 734 16.23 -10.07 37.51
N LEU A 735 16.17 -9.39 38.65
CA LEU A 735 16.11 -10.06 39.97
C LEU A 735 14.84 -10.94 40.10
N LEU A 736 13.69 -10.42 39.67
CA LEU A 736 12.42 -11.18 39.68
C LEU A 736 12.46 -12.37 38.73
N LYS A 737 13.09 -12.24 37.58
CA LYS A 737 13.29 -13.34 36.60
C LYS A 737 14.18 -14.42 37.16
N ASN A 738 15.20 -14.07 37.95
CA ASN A 738 16.16 -14.96 38.61
C ASN A 738 16.92 -15.88 37.63
N PRO A 739 17.58 -15.33 36.58
CA PRO A 739 18.31 -16.13 35.61
C PRO A 739 19.62 -16.66 36.16
N LYS A 740 20.17 -17.73 35.52
CA LYS A 740 21.50 -18.29 35.84
C LYS A 740 22.65 -17.45 35.30
N ILE A 741 22.43 -16.77 34.19
CA ILE A 741 23.42 -15.93 33.49
C ILE A 741 22.88 -14.51 33.38
N VAL A 742 23.67 -13.53 33.76
CA VAL A 742 23.30 -12.10 33.78
C VAL A 742 24.19 -11.30 32.82
N LEU A 743 23.60 -10.41 32.08
CA LEU A 743 24.26 -9.49 31.14
C LEU A 743 23.98 -8.06 31.56
N LEU A 744 25.03 -7.25 31.77
CA LEU A 744 24.94 -5.85 32.19
C LEU A 744 25.60 -4.97 31.12
N ASP A 745 24.83 -4.15 30.42
CA ASP A 745 25.33 -3.24 29.39
C ASP A 745 25.28 -1.79 29.88
N GLU A 746 26.47 -1.19 30.09
CA GLU A 746 26.73 0.24 30.42
C GLU A 746 25.78 0.93 31.41
N ALA A 747 25.45 0.24 32.48
CA ALA A 747 24.34 0.61 33.34
C ALA A 747 24.53 1.88 34.21
N THR A 748 25.59 2.74 34.04
CA THR A 748 25.86 3.86 34.99
C THR A 748 26.30 5.18 34.34
N SER A 749 26.19 5.36 33.02
CA SER A 749 26.85 6.47 32.31
C SER A 749 26.30 7.90 32.58
N ALA A 750 25.09 8.07 33.15
CA ALA A 750 24.41 9.36 33.29
C ALA A 750 23.77 9.58 34.67
N ILE A 751 24.37 9.07 35.78
CA ILE A 751 23.74 9.01 37.08
C ILE A 751 24.55 9.74 38.13
N ASP A 752 23.86 10.42 39.08
CA ASP A 752 24.49 11.07 40.24
C ASP A 752 25.23 10.07 41.15
N SER A 753 26.35 10.48 41.74
CA SER A 753 27.23 9.62 42.54
C SER A 753 26.55 8.92 43.73
N GLY A 754 25.52 9.52 44.31
CA GLY A 754 24.73 8.91 45.41
C GLY A 754 23.83 7.76 44.94
N ILE A 755 23.22 7.91 43.74
CA ILE A 755 22.39 6.87 43.11
C ILE A 755 23.26 5.75 42.54
N GLU A 756 24.47 6.09 42.09
CA GLU A 756 25.45 5.11 41.57
C GLU A 756 25.80 4.05 42.62
N ALA A 757 26.01 4.44 43.90
CA ALA A 757 26.30 3.52 44.98
C ALA A 757 25.15 2.50 45.19
N LEU A 758 23.90 2.94 45.12
CA LEU A 758 22.71 2.08 45.23
C LEU A 758 22.62 1.06 44.06
N ILE A 759 22.91 1.52 42.82
CA ILE A 759 22.91 0.64 41.64
C ILE A 759 24.03 -0.38 41.75
N GLN A 760 25.22 0.02 42.21
CA GLN A 760 26.34 -0.89 42.42
C GLN A 760 26.01 -1.98 43.46
N GLU A 761 25.36 -1.60 44.57
CA GLU A 761 24.89 -2.59 45.53
C GLU A 761 23.84 -3.54 44.94
N ALA A 762 22.92 -3.04 44.14
CA ALA A 762 21.94 -3.86 43.46
C ALA A 762 22.61 -4.82 42.44
N PHE A 763 23.65 -4.37 41.75
CA PHE A 763 24.43 -5.24 40.85
C PHE A 763 25.18 -6.35 41.60
N ARG A 764 25.83 -6.04 42.74
CA ARG A 764 26.47 -7.07 43.57
C ARG A 764 25.46 -8.13 44.04
N LYS A 765 24.25 -7.71 44.43
CA LYS A 765 23.18 -8.67 44.76
C LYS A 765 22.73 -9.51 43.57
N LEU A 766 22.66 -8.86 42.39
CA LEU A 766 22.25 -9.52 41.16
C LEU A 766 23.30 -10.52 40.67
N SER A 767 24.60 -10.20 40.76
CA SER A 767 25.71 -11.05 40.27
C SER A 767 26.00 -12.25 41.18
N LYS A 768 25.61 -12.17 42.45
CA LYS A 768 25.94 -13.18 43.46
C LYS A 768 25.47 -14.59 43.09
N GLY A 769 26.41 -15.53 42.84
CA GLY A 769 26.15 -16.90 42.50
C GLY A 769 25.62 -17.11 41.07
N ARG A 770 25.80 -16.11 40.15
CA ARG A 770 25.41 -16.19 38.75
C ARG A 770 26.60 -15.85 37.85
N THR A 771 26.67 -16.48 36.69
CA THR A 771 27.67 -16.10 35.69
C THR A 771 27.28 -14.71 35.12
N THR A 772 28.15 -13.73 35.26
CA THR A 772 27.80 -12.34 34.96
C THR A 772 28.79 -11.77 33.92
N PHE A 773 28.27 -11.22 32.83
CA PHE A 773 29.00 -10.45 31.84
C PHE A 773 28.66 -8.97 31.99
N VAL A 774 29.68 -8.14 32.15
CA VAL A 774 29.56 -6.70 32.39
C VAL A 774 30.29 -5.93 31.31
N ILE A 775 29.62 -5.02 30.64
CA ILE A 775 30.25 -3.97 29.84
C ILE A 775 30.32 -2.73 30.67
N ALA A 776 31.51 -2.26 30.97
CA ALA A 776 31.67 -1.09 31.82
C ALA A 776 32.28 0.08 31.05
N HIS A 777 31.64 1.23 31.15
CA HIS A 777 32.21 2.53 30.80
C HIS A 777 32.96 3.17 31.97
N ARG A 778 32.57 2.83 33.22
CA ARG A 778 33.29 3.23 34.43
C ARG A 778 34.11 2.08 34.98
N LEU A 779 35.43 2.20 34.99
CA LEU A 779 36.32 1.14 35.39
C LEU A 779 36.20 0.82 36.91
N SER A 780 35.66 1.76 37.71
CA SER A 780 35.38 1.52 39.14
C SER A 780 34.34 0.41 39.38
N THR A 781 33.52 0.11 38.40
CA THR A 781 32.50 -0.94 38.48
C THR A 781 33.05 -2.36 38.34
N ILE A 782 34.21 -2.54 37.79
CA ILE A 782 34.77 -3.84 37.40
C ILE A 782 36.03 -4.22 38.18
N VAL A 783 36.42 -3.40 39.17
CA VAL A 783 37.58 -3.72 40.02
C VAL A 783 37.45 -5.08 40.71
N ASP A 784 36.21 -5.44 41.10
CA ASP A 784 35.87 -6.69 41.78
C ASP A 784 35.57 -7.86 40.78
N ALA A 785 35.76 -7.66 39.46
CA ALA A 785 35.50 -8.71 38.47
C ALA A 785 36.55 -9.83 38.56
N ASP A 786 36.11 -11.11 38.47
CA ASP A 786 37.02 -12.27 38.48
C ASP A 786 37.95 -12.25 37.28
N GLN A 787 37.49 -11.74 36.15
CA GLN A 787 38.29 -11.59 34.96
C GLN A 787 37.90 -10.33 34.17
N ILE A 788 38.85 -9.56 33.78
CA ILE A 788 38.70 -8.40 32.91
C ILE A 788 39.30 -8.73 31.54
N ILE A 789 38.55 -8.47 30.49
CA ILE A 789 38.91 -8.73 29.11
C ILE A 789 38.91 -7.41 28.33
N VAL A 790 40.12 -7.02 27.85
CA VAL A 790 40.29 -5.84 27.03
C VAL A 790 40.09 -6.20 25.57
N ILE A 791 39.08 -5.63 24.93
CA ILE A 791 38.77 -5.83 23.51
C ILE A 791 39.22 -4.61 22.71
N GLU A 792 40.08 -4.83 21.73
CA GLU A 792 40.48 -3.83 20.76
C GLU A 792 40.27 -4.37 19.33
N LYS A 793 39.61 -3.60 18.49
CA LYS A 793 39.36 -3.94 17.07
C LYS A 793 38.82 -5.36 16.85
N GLY A 794 37.99 -5.83 17.78
CA GLY A 794 37.30 -7.13 17.70
C GLY A 794 38.08 -8.35 18.18
N ALA A 795 39.29 -8.16 18.71
CA ALA A 795 40.11 -9.24 19.29
C ALA A 795 40.37 -9.00 20.76
N ILE A 796 40.66 -10.05 21.54
CA ILE A 796 41.11 -9.95 22.93
C ILE A 796 42.57 -9.52 22.93
N LEU A 797 42.87 -8.35 23.49
CA LEU A 797 44.21 -7.84 23.60
C LEU A 797 44.84 -8.28 24.93
N GLU A 798 44.12 -8.15 26.04
CA GLU A 798 44.58 -8.46 27.39
C GLU A 798 43.49 -9.16 28.16
N ARG A 799 43.87 -10.05 29.06
CA ARG A 799 42.97 -10.68 30.04
C ARG A 799 43.70 -10.89 31.38
N GLY A 800 42.96 -10.72 32.47
CA GLY A 800 43.45 -10.92 33.84
C GLY A 800 42.58 -10.26 34.86
N THR A 801 42.99 -10.27 36.13
CA THR A 801 42.37 -9.51 37.22
C THR A 801 42.78 -8.04 37.14
N HIS A 802 42.10 -7.15 37.91
CA HIS A 802 42.42 -5.74 37.99
C HIS A 802 43.91 -5.47 38.32
N HIS A 803 44.43 -6.17 39.35
CA HIS A 803 45.83 -6.03 39.78
C HIS A 803 46.80 -6.51 38.73
N GLU A 804 46.57 -7.69 38.15
CA GLU A 804 47.46 -8.24 37.10
C GLU A 804 47.53 -7.36 35.87
N LEU A 805 46.42 -6.75 35.45
CA LEU A 805 46.37 -5.87 34.28
C LEU A 805 47.03 -4.49 34.54
N LEU A 806 46.98 -3.99 35.78
CA LEU A 806 47.70 -2.77 36.15
C LEU A 806 49.23 -3.02 36.15
N GLU A 807 49.68 -4.17 36.69
CA GLU A 807 51.10 -4.55 36.69
C GLU A 807 51.64 -4.75 35.27
N LYS A 808 50.84 -5.26 34.33
CA LYS A 808 51.23 -5.42 32.92
C LYS A 808 51.51 -4.11 32.19
N ASN A 809 51.04 -2.96 32.74
CA ASN A 809 51.24 -1.62 32.16
C ASN A 809 50.78 -1.48 30.70
N GLY A 810 49.75 -2.25 30.31
CA GLY A 810 49.24 -2.33 28.95
C GLY A 810 48.06 -1.37 28.69
N LYS A 811 47.20 -1.73 27.75
CA LYS A 811 46.04 -0.92 27.33
C LYS A 811 45.03 -0.69 28.47
N TYR A 812 44.84 -1.68 29.35
CA TYR A 812 44.00 -1.52 30.54
C TYR A 812 44.51 -0.39 31.45
N ASN A 813 45.80 -0.35 31.72
CA ASN A 813 46.38 0.67 32.55
C ASN A 813 46.27 2.08 31.91
N GLU A 814 46.44 2.17 30.60
CA GLU A 814 46.17 3.41 29.87
C GLU A 814 44.75 3.94 30.04
N LEU A 815 43.74 3.05 29.89
CA LEU A 815 42.33 3.37 30.07
C LEU A 815 42.01 3.77 31.51
N TRP A 816 42.58 3.04 32.50
CA TRP A 816 42.45 3.34 33.92
C TRP A 816 43.00 4.69 34.28
N SER A 817 44.23 4.99 33.85
CA SER A 817 44.90 6.24 34.11
C SER A 817 44.16 7.45 33.51
N LYS A 818 43.61 7.31 32.32
CA LYS A 818 42.79 8.37 31.69
C LYS A 818 41.51 8.67 32.48
N GLN A 819 40.84 7.65 33.06
CA GLN A 819 39.67 7.88 33.88
C GLN A 819 39.95 8.46 35.25
N THR A 820 41.01 8.01 35.89
CA THR A 820 41.43 8.53 37.21
C THR A 820 41.96 9.95 37.12
N ALA A 821 42.71 10.29 36.11
CA ALA A 821 43.18 11.64 35.84
C ALA A 821 42.03 12.63 35.59
N GLY A 822 41.01 12.22 34.87
CA GLY A 822 39.77 13.00 34.67
C GLY A 822 38.98 13.25 35.95
N HIS A 823 38.99 12.33 36.90
CA HIS A 823 38.36 12.52 38.21
C HIS A 823 39.14 13.48 39.12
N LEU A 824 40.45 13.47 39.08
CA LEU A 824 41.30 14.37 39.87
C LEU A 824 41.22 15.82 39.40
N SER A 825 41.09 16.06 38.11
CA SER A 825 40.90 17.40 37.54
C SER A 825 39.57 18.06 37.93
N ASN A 826 38.49 17.28 38.14
CA ASN A 826 37.19 17.77 38.57
C ASN A 826 37.06 18.02 40.11
N VAL A 827 37.92 17.43 40.93
CA VAL A 827 37.97 17.63 42.37
C VAL A 827 38.89 18.81 42.77
N GLY A 828 39.85 19.19 41.92
CA GLY A 828 40.85 20.25 42.16
C GLY A 828 40.34 21.70 42.04
N SER A 829 39.09 21.93 41.59
CA SER A 829 38.62 23.32 41.36
C SER A 829 37.73 23.92 42.48
N LYS A 830 37.74 23.36 43.70
CA LYS A 830 37.08 23.95 44.88
C LYS A 830 38.06 24.18 46.03
N VAL A 831 38.99 25.07 45.85
CA VAL A 831 39.68 25.71 46.96
C VAL A 831 39.42 27.22 46.90
N PRO A 832 38.80 27.85 47.93
CA PRO A 832 38.58 29.30 47.94
C PRO A 832 39.93 30.00 48.27
N SER A 833 40.54 30.71 47.32
CA SER A 833 41.65 31.59 47.56
C SER A 833 41.16 32.83 48.32
N LYS A 834 41.68 33.01 49.54
CA LYS A 834 41.66 34.27 50.31
C LYS A 834 42.40 35.37 49.56
N ALA A 835 41.80 36.54 49.62
CA ALA A 835 42.36 37.81 49.12
C ALA A 835 43.71 38.12 49.64
N ASN A 836 44.59 38.70 48.82
CA ASN A 836 45.49 39.78 49.21
C ASN A 836 45.66 40.72 48.02
N SER A 837 45.37 42.00 48.33
CA SER A 837 45.58 43.17 47.50
C SER A 837 47.09 43.50 47.34
N THR A 838 47.46 43.83 46.07
CA THR A 838 48.42 44.96 45.84
C THR A 838 48.38 45.34 44.37
N ASP A 839 48.46 46.64 44.21
CA ASP A 839 48.40 47.46 43.00
C ASP A 839 49.35 47.06 41.85
N GLY A 840 48.96 47.40 40.66
CA GLY A 840 49.86 47.41 39.45
C GLY A 840 49.11 47.68 38.16
N GLU A 841 49.22 48.92 37.74
CA GLU A 841 48.71 49.56 36.53
C GLU A 841 49.10 48.89 35.18
N VAL A 842 48.27 49.25 34.16
CA VAL A 842 48.59 49.42 32.69
C VAL A 842 48.53 48.12 31.88
N ASP A 843 47.79 47.97 30.85
CA ASP A 843 47.54 48.78 29.64
C ASP A 843 46.33 48.27 28.80
N ALA A 844 45.76 49.24 28.17
CA ALA A 844 44.57 49.07 27.30
C ALA A 844 44.98 48.61 25.89
N SER A 845 44.22 47.62 25.29
CA SER A 845 43.84 47.67 23.87
C SER A 845 43.20 46.37 23.42
N THR A 846 41.88 46.38 23.36
CA THR A 846 41.12 45.51 22.40
C THR A 846 39.81 46.21 22.07
N PRO A 847 39.41 46.33 20.81
CA PRO A 847 38.27 47.15 20.41
C PRO A 847 36.93 46.44 20.62
N LEU A 848 36.02 47.16 21.28
CA LEU A 848 34.59 46.90 21.35
C LEU A 848 33.94 47.10 19.97
N ILE A 849 33.19 46.15 19.55
CA ILE A 849 32.28 46.31 18.42
C ILE A 849 30.98 46.95 18.95
N ASP A 850 30.83 48.20 18.54
CA ASP A 850 29.67 49.02 18.83
C ASP A 850 28.51 48.65 17.90
N ILE A 851 27.36 48.26 18.49
CA ILE A 851 26.09 48.11 17.77
C ILE A 851 25.17 49.21 18.27
N THR A 852 25.13 50.32 17.56
CA THR A 852 24.11 51.39 17.76
C THR A 852 22.85 51.05 16.98
N PRO A 853 21.66 51.28 17.57
CA PRO A 853 20.39 51.19 16.84
C PRO A 853 20.16 52.50 16.10
N ALA A 854 19.76 52.42 14.82
CA ALA A 854 19.34 53.55 13.99
C ALA A 854 17.93 53.98 14.37
N ALA A 855 17.80 55.31 14.45
CA ALA A 855 16.66 56.07 14.88
C ALA A 855 15.49 56.10 13.88
N GLU A 856 14.31 56.30 14.47
CA GLU A 856 13.07 56.78 13.89
C GLU A 856 13.25 57.96 12.93
N ASP A 857 12.45 57.97 11.88
CA ASP A 857 12.03 59.23 11.22
C ASP A 857 10.50 59.31 11.09
N GLN A 858 9.97 60.37 11.72
CA GLN A 858 8.62 60.83 11.72
C GLN A 858 8.24 61.54 10.40
N ALA A 859 7.06 61.38 9.93
CA ALA A 859 6.31 62.46 9.26
C ALA A 859 4.82 62.16 9.34
N THR A 860 4.11 62.78 10.24
CA THR A 860 3.04 63.77 10.10
C THR A 860 2.26 63.72 8.76
N SER A 861 0.94 63.62 8.74
CA SER A 861 -0.06 64.55 9.25
C SER A 861 -1.49 64.13 8.83
N THR A 862 -2.46 64.48 9.68
CA THR A 862 -3.84 65.00 9.41
C THR A 862 -4.80 64.04 8.71
N GLY A 863 -5.98 63.82 9.13
CA GLY A 863 -6.86 64.39 10.13
C GLY A 863 -8.30 63.91 9.97
N ARG A 864 -9.06 64.02 11.05
CA ARG A 864 -10.51 64.20 11.17
C ARG A 864 -11.43 63.08 10.69
N SER A 865 -12.20 62.47 11.54
CA SER A 865 -13.32 62.87 12.39
C SER A 865 -14.58 62.01 12.10
N ASP A 866 -15.27 61.74 13.18
CA ASP A 866 -16.67 61.32 13.36
C ASP A 866 -16.96 59.85 13.09
N GLY A 867 -17.48 59.06 14.01
CA GLY A 867 -18.40 59.37 15.12
C GLY A 867 -19.47 58.30 15.08
N THR A 868 -19.91 57.92 16.26
CA THR A 868 -21.13 57.12 16.60
C THR A 868 -21.03 55.61 16.59
N ASP A 869 -20.94 55.09 17.78
CA ASP A 869 -21.96 54.46 18.66
C ASP A 869 -22.81 53.36 18.03
N VAL A 870 -22.86 52.27 18.69
CA VAL A 870 -24.02 51.61 19.28
C VAL A 870 -23.84 50.08 19.39
N ASP A 871 -23.71 49.63 20.64
CA ASP A 871 -24.33 48.53 21.34
C ASP A 871 -24.58 47.15 20.71
N ASN A 872 -24.10 46.21 21.52
CA ASN A 872 -24.80 45.02 22.06
C ASN A 872 -25.49 44.04 21.11
N VAL A 873 -25.21 42.80 21.29
CA VAL A 873 -26.10 41.74 21.78
C VAL A 873 -25.44 40.37 21.71
N GLU A 874 -25.18 39.86 22.92
CA GLU A 874 -25.46 38.50 23.47
C GLU A 874 -25.65 37.28 22.56
N ARG A 875 -24.87 36.24 22.93
CA ARG A 875 -25.24 34.86 23.27
C ARG A 875 -26.22 34.08 22.40
N ARG A 876 -25.77 32.96 21.96
CA ARG A 876 -26.24 31.59 22.19
C ARG A 876 -26.10 30.71 20.94
N LYS A 877 -25.47 29.69 20.97
CA LYS A 877 -25.49 28.26 21.26
C LYS A 877 -24.30 27.55 20.62
#